data_68bf15a76e0dfc2c12f3f0ab817bc6cc
#
_entry.id   68bf15a76e0dfc2c12f3f0ab817bc6cc
#
_cell.length_a   1.000
_cell.length_b   1.000
_cell.length_c   1.000
_cell.angle_alpha   90.00
_cell.angle_beta   90.00
_cell.angle_gamma   90.00
#
_symmetry.space_group_name_H-M   'P 1'
#
loop_
_entity.id
_entity.type
_entity.pdbx_description
1 polymer ?
#
loop_
_entity_poly.entity_id
_entity_poly.type
_entity_poly.pdbx_seq_one_letter_code
_entity_poly.pdbx_strand_id
1 'polypeptide(L)'
;MFRLITLFSLSLLLIAFSQIKKEFDLQVEIVAKEVEEKPKLSPPQNLPLKGSEPMDLPPRLLEPPKAMEFIPVARVEGAGLSCGEPRDAIAYKVGVDYYLKGDFLRAERELGSILTMFSPYRPMAEYVLGLIKLKEGQRSEALKFFENSCRNPHRYRGSACELYYALNFELKGSVPKNENPLWSVIYEIKEKKTYREPNCQKVVFKNYCNYVLDFVKGKVGEEYKDSTTLRRAIVLFQIGKLDEAEKLLLEYSKPAKPYRDVTLYYLGLIALQKKDTNRAYQYASLLETLNREYANSLYSQIAQRDVLLARITYNITKDPSFLELAGIIAYNRGDYKLAFSNLLEAKSIKYAVYSAIRMGDYKTAYSLLEGKREKDREDYLWLLESAYWANLPMEEQLKAVKERYPELYKEYLGWSFFRKGDWLSALSYFEDPYYRALSYYNLKRYEDVLRVLRGIDHPRARLLKAKSALFLGKPALARRFLTESSPEELYLLGLSYFMEGKYERSIDYFKKVPKESPFGAKALMKTGDALYNLGRVDSAKEVYWDVLKRFPEDPLASQATLALLGMEERELPPSDREKLIKGYLQKEPNSPYAQELKYQLADLLIKRGEKREAEKILIELFEGSSPLKYKALLKLASIEEDKRNKAVLLYKVYKEGSGEESAIAGRELVKLYEELGDLQSAAELLEGGDLSDKERAMQIYANIQRWDRALAIANQLTSLGYRSPSFDNTLWKIYENTKDRNILTTLTKSQDINLSAKAKLEMAKLLKAEEKPREALEYLVDISLNNKGAQAYNSAILEGVQTFLELRLRRDASCFLERIDANTLSREERVKIEMLKKELPKCEVR
;
A
#
# COMPACT_ATOMS: atom_id res chain seq x y z
N MET A 1 43.24 12.61 -7.68
CA MET A 1 42.09 13.46 -8.10
C MET A 1 40.88 12.63 -8.56
N PHE A 2 41.02 11.66 -9.40
CA PHE A 2 39.90 10.74 -9.80
C PHE A 2 39.22 10.01 -8.60
N ARG A 3 39.93 9.65 -7.55
CA ARG A 3 39.39 9.05 -6.33
C ARG A 3 38.54 10.00 -5.47
N LEU A 4 38.75 11.31 -5.55
CA LEU A 4 37.96 12.30 -4.83
C LEU A 4 36.63 12.61 -5.54
N ILE A 5 36.60 12.59 -6.86
CA ILE A 5 35.38 12.85 -7.66
C ILE A 5 34.41 11.66 -7.56
N THR A 6 34.90 10.43 -7.54
CA THR A 6 34.08 9.24 -7.25
C THR A 6 33.59 9.19 -5.81
N LEU A 7 34.37 9.65 -4.85
CA LEU A 7 33.95 9.75 -3.43
C LEU A 7 32.91 10.86 -3.21
N PHE A 8 32.96 11.96 -3.94
CA PHE A 8 31.98 13.06 -3.82
C PHE A 8 30.65 12.71 -4.51
N SER A 9 30.66 12.06 -5.64
CA SER A 9 29.43 11.54 -6.29
C SER A 9 28.81 10.37 -5.49
N LEU A 10 29.63 9.50 -4.89
CA LEU A 10 29.17 8.47 -3.97
C LEU A 10 28.63 9.06 -2.66
N SER A 11 29.22 10.13 -2.12
CA SER A 11 28.71 10.79 -0.91
C SER A 11 27.40 11.53 -1.16
N LEU A 12 27.20 12.14 -2.32
CA LEU A 12 25.92 12.74 -2.72
C LEU A 12 24.85 11.67 -3.01
N LEU A 13 25.22 10.54 -3.60
CA LEU A 13 24.32 9.38 -3.74
C LEU A 13 24.03 8.75 -2.39
N LEU A 14 24.99 8.60 -1.50
CA LEU A 14 24.79 8.10 -0.12
C LEU A 14 23.97 9.09 0.73
N ILE A 15 24.12 10.40 0.53
CA ILE A 15 23.31 11.42 1.20
C ILE A 15 21.91 11.46 0.59
N ALA A 16 21.76 11.39 -0.72
CA ALA A 16 20.47 11.24 -1.40
C ALA A 16 19.80 9.89 -1.03
N PHE A 17 20.54 8.79 -1.01
CA PHE A 17 20.03 7.49 -0.54
C PHE A 17 19.73 7.48 0.96
N SER A 18 20.49 8.17 1.81
CA SER A 18 20.18 8.27 3.23
C SER A 18 19.01 9.21 3.52
N GLN A 19 18.81 10.27 2.75
CA GLN A 19 17.62 11.12 2.80
C GLN A 19 16.42 10.44 2.17
N ILE A 20 16.57 9.78 1.03
CA ILE A 20 15.58 8.92 0.40
C ILE A 20 15.23 7.78 1.34
N LYS A 21 16.19 7.18 2.03
CA LYS A 21 15.96 6.13 3.03
C LYS A 21 15.17 6.65 4.23
N LYS A 22 15.41 7.86 4.72
CA LYS A 22 14.62 8.46 5.80
C LYS A 22 13.22 8.91 5.40
N GLU A 23 13.02 9.45 4.22
CA GLU A 23 11.69 9.83 3.71
C GLU A 23 10.90 8.64 3.17
N PHE A 24 11.55 7.65 2.57
CA PHE A 24 10.95 6.41 2.10
C PHE A 24 10.54 5.47 3.24
N ASP A 25 11.32 5.43 4.32
CA ASP A 25 11.08 4.54 5.47
C ASP A 25 9.81 4.90 6.28
N LEU A 26 9.33 6.13 6.24
CA LEU A 26 8.15 6.56 7.00
C LEU A 26 6.87 6.69 6.17
N GLN A 27 6.96 6.99 4.87
CA GLN A 27 5.77 7.25 4.05
C GLN A 27 5.23 6.04 3.29
N VAL A 28 6.07 5.06 2.96
CA VAL A 28 5.67 3.88 2.18
C VAL A 28 5.26 2.71 3.06
N GLU A 29 5.71 2.64 4.28
CA GLU A 29 5.53 1.49 5.15
C GLU A 29 4.34 1.59 6.08
N ILE A 30 4.10 2.75 6.59
CA ILE A 30 2.85 3.10 7.25
C ILE A 30 2.07 3.84 6.17
N VAL A 31 1.06 3.22 5.58
CA VAL A 31 0.22 3.85 4.55
C VAL A 31 -0.12 5.27 4.99
N ALA A 32 0.48 6.26 4.34
CA ALA A 32 0.41 7.66 4.76
C ALA A 32 -1.01 8.23 4.73
N LYS A 33 -1.89 7.59 3.96
CA LYS A 33 -3.33 7.82 3.94
C LYS A 33 -4.01 6.47 3.96
N GLU A 34 -4.64 6.13 5.05
CA GLU A 34 -5.59 5.04 5.06
C GLU A 34 -6.91 5.57 4.48
N VAL A 35 -6.95 5.62 3.15
CA VAL A 35 -8.22 5.82 2.46
C VAL A 35 -8.95 4.49 2.57
N GLU A 36 -9.55 4.22 3.74
CA GLU A 36 -10.57 3.20 3.78
C GLU A 36 -11.74 3.71 2.94
N GLU A 37 -12.10 2.92 1.95
CA GLU A 37 -13.39 3.11 1.32
C GLU A 37 -14.47 2.78 2.35
N LYS A 38 -15.63 3.44 2.23
CA LYS A 38 -16.82 3.07 3.00
C LYS A 38 -16.99 1.55 2.99
N PRO A 39 -17.18 0.90 4.15
CA PRO A 39 -17.46 -0.53 4.15
C PRO A 39 -18.63 -0.86 3.25
N LYS A 40 -18.43 -1.78 2.32
CA LYS A 40 -19.52 -2.24 1.44
C LYS A 40 -20.58 -2.93 2.27
N LEU A 41 -21.78 -2.38 2.28
CA LEU A 41 -22.93 -3.11 2.79
C LEU A 41 -23.21 -4.28 1.83
N SER A 42 -23.31 -5.44 2.41
CA SER A 42 -23.68 -6.64 1.65
C SER A 42 -25.10 -7.01 1.97
N PRO A 43 -25.94 -7.25 0.98
CA PRO A 43 -27.24 -7.86 1.20
C PRO A 43 -27.10 -9.19 1.94
N PRO A 44 -28.19 -9.70 2.56
CA PRO A 44 -28.18 -10.98 3.26
C PRO A 44 -27.53 -12.08 2.43
N GLN A 45 -26.76 -12.96 3.06
CA GLN A 45 -26.08 -14.05 2.37
C GLN A 45 -27.08 -15.02 1.74
N ASN A 46 -28.20 -15.28 2.44
CA ASN A 46 -29.29 -16.09 1.97
C ASN A 46 -30.60 -15.32 2.13
N LEU A 47 -31.45 -15.41 1.11
CA LEU A 47 -32.79 -14.91 1.17
C LEU A 47 -33.70 -15.97 1.79
N PRO A 48 -34.74 -15.55 2.55
CA PRO A 48 -35.68 -16.50 3.15
C PRO A 48 -36.44 -17.24 2.04
N LEU A 49 -36.28 -18.55 2.00
CA LEU A 49 -37.17 -19.42 1.26
C LEU A 49 -38.52 -19.40 1.99
N LYS A 50 -39.51 -18.77 1.42
CA LYS A 50 -40.89 -18.99 1.82
C LYS A 50 -41.29 -20.40 1.36
N GLY A 51 -40.76 -21.39 2.09
CA GLY A 51 -41.13 -22.77 1.88
C GLY A 51 -42.47 -23.03 2.52
N SER A 52 -43.42 -23.59 1.78
CA SER A 52 -44.53 -24.28 2.41
C SER A 52 -44.01 -25.58 2.97
N GLU A 53 -44.08 -25.74 4.27
CA GLU A 53 -43.97 -27.11 4.84
C GLU A 53 -45.10 -27.94 4.24
N PRO A 54 -44.92 -29.29 4.12
CA PRO A 54 -46.03 -30.14 3.75
C PRO A 54 -47.26 -29.84 4.60
N MET A 55 -48.40 -29.70 3.95
CA MET A 55 -49.63 -29.38 4.67
C MET A 55 -49.97 -30.45 5.69
N ASP A 56 -50.39 -30.02 6.85
CA ASP A 56 -50.93 -30.93 7.86
C ASP A 56 -52.20 -31.67 7.40
N LEU A 57 -52.50 -32.76 8.05
CA LEU A 57 -53.71 -33.54 7.79
C LEU A 57 -54.97 -32.69 7.97
N PRO A 58 -55.90 -32.72 7.03
CA PRO A 58 -57.09 -31.94 7.19
C PRO A 58 -57.91 -32.38 8.42
N PRO A 59 -58.59 -31.44 9.10
CA PRO A 59 -59.41 -31.78 10.25
C PRO A 59 -60.55 -32.79 9.93
N ARG A 60 -60.92 -32.93 8.70
CA ARG A 60 -61.91 -33.91 8.22
C ARG A 60 -61.46 -35.38 8.28
N LEU A 61 -60.17 -35.65 8.41
CA LEU A 61 -59.65 -36.94 8.80
C LEU A 61 -59.91 -37.11 10.29
N LEU A 62 -60.73 -38.09 10.63
CA LEU A 62 -60.93 -38.44 12.04
C LEU A 62 -59.56 -38.65 12.69
N GLU A 63 -59.27 -37.79 13.61
CA GLU A 63 -57.95 -37.81 14.28
C GLU A 63 -58.03 -38.64 15.56
N PRO A 64 -57.28 -39.73 15.65
CA PRO A 64 -56.93 -40.20 16.99
C PRO A 64 -56.05 -39.15 17.66
N PRO A 65 -56.11 -39.04 19.00
CA PRO A 65 -55.34 -38.02 19.70
C PRO A 65 -53.85 -38.17 19.42
N LYS A 66 -53.20 -37.06 19.11
CA LYS A 66 -51.73 -36.99 18.89
C LYS A 66 -51.03 -37.25 20.24
N ALA A 67 -49.88 -37.98 20.22
CA ALA A 67 -49.13 -38.30 21.44
C ALA A 67 -48.79 -37.04 22.23
N MET A 68 -48.48 -35.98 21.54
CA MET A 68 -48.14 -34.65 22.10
C MET A 68 -49.28 -34.02 22.95
N GLU A 69 -50.54 -34.34 22.68
CA GLU A 69 -51.70 -33.82 23.42
C GLU A 69 -51.85 -34.46 24.79
N PHE A 70 -51.24 -35.63 25.02
CA PHE A 70 -51.35 -36.39 26.27
C PHE A 70 -50.10 -36.33 27.14
N ILE A 71 -49.02 -35.72 26.68
CA ILE A 71 -47.77 -35.61 27.43
C ILE A 71 -47.86 -34.43 28.35
N PRO A 72 -47.68 -34.62 29.67
CA PRO A 72 -47.66 -33.54 30.61
C PRO A 72 -46.38 -32.70 30.35
N VAL A 73 -46.57 -31.56 29.71
CA VAL A 73 -45.48 -30.61 29.54
C VAL A 73 -45.23 -29.93 30.88
N ALA A 74 -44.04 -30.11 31.45
CA ALA A 74 -43.71 -29.45 32.73
C ALA A 74 -43.73 -27.94 32.53
N ARG A 75 -44.49 -27.23 33.37
CA ARG A 75 -44.60 -25.78 33.34
C ARG A 75 -43.26 -25.17 33.63
N VAL A 76 -42.83 -24.28 32.72
CA VAL A 76 -41.61 -23.49 32.90
C VAL A 76 -41.93 -22.40 33.93
N GLU A 77 -41.18 -22.36 34.99
CA GLU A 77 -41.33 -21.38 36.06
C GLU A 77 -40.29 -20.26 35.94
N GLY A 78 -40.73 -19.01 36.02
CA GLY A 78 -39.85 -17.86 36.09
C GLY A 78 -39.14 -17.77 37.43
N ALA A 79 -37.91 -17.36 37.43
CA ALA A 79 -37.13 -17.12 38.68
C ALA A 79 -36.59 -15.70 38.66
N GLY A 80 -36.81 -14.97 39.76
CA GLY A 80 -36.34 -13.60 39.90
C GLY A 80 -34.82 -13.51 39.82
N LEU A 81 -34.33 -12.40 39.28
CA LEU A 81 -32.89 -12.08 39.24
C LEU A 81 -32.38 -11.65 40.62
N SER A 82 -31.23 -12.12 41.04
CA SER A 82 -30.52 -11.73 42.26
C SER A 82 -29.21 -11.06 41.93
N CYS A 83 -28.75 -10.14 42.79
CA CYS A 83 -27.44 -9.51 42.60
C CYS A 83 -26.30 -10.55 42.73
N GLY A 84 -25.32 -10.50 41.81
CA GLY A 84 -24.13 -11.39 41.89
C GLY A 84 -24.29 -12.77 41.24
N GLU A 85 -25.37 -13.02 40.52
CA GLU A 85 -25.56 -14.28 39.81
C GLU A 85 -24.57 -14.43 38.64
N PRO A 86 -24.12 -15.65 38.34
CA PRO A 86 -23.31 -15.96 37.18
C PRO A 86 -24.03 -15.58 35.87
N ARG A 87 -23.27 -15.25 34.83
CA ARG A 87 -23.80 -14.79 33.54
C ARG A 87 -24.78 -15.79 32.91
N ASP A 88 -24.50 -17.07 32.98
CA ASP A 88 -25.34 -18.15 32.47
C ASP A 88 -26.68 -18.29 33.22
N ALA A 89 -26.68 -18.09 34.56
CA ALA A 89 -27.88 -18.04 35.35
C ALA A 89 -28.77 -16.84 34.97
N ILE A 90 -28.16 -15.67 34.78
CA ILE A 90 -28.85 -14.47 34.33
C ILE A 90 -29.46 -14.70 32.94
N ALA A 91 -28.70 -15.20 31.99
CA ALA A 91 -29.16 -15.48 30.61
C ALA A 91 -30.33 -16.47 30.63
N TYR A 92 -30.26 -17.52 31.46
CA TYR A 92 -31.35 -18.49 31.58
C TYR A 92 -32.63 -17.82 32.14
N LYS A 93 -32.54 -17.10 33.22
CA LYS A 93 -33.70 -16.46 33.88
C LYS A 93 -34.35 -15.40 32.97
N VAL A 94 -33.53 -14.56 32.31
CA VAL A 94 -34.00 -13.54 31.35
C VAL A 94 -34.64 -14.22 30.14
N GLY A 95 -34.04 -15.26 29.60
CA GLY A 95 -34.58 -16.02 28.48
C GLY A 95 -35.90 -16.70 28.80
N VAL A 96 -36.04 -17.26 30.03
CA VAL A 96 -37.32 -17.81 30.52
C VAL A 96 -38.39 -16.74 30.72
N ASP A 97 -38.03 -15.55 31.21
CA ASP A 97 -38.95 -14.42 31.35
C ASP A 97 -39.50 -13.97 30.00
N TYR A 98 -38.64 -13.87 28.97
CA TYR A 98 -39.08 -13.60 27.60
C TYR A 98 -40.00 -14.69 27.04
N TYR A 99 -39.68 -15.98 27.28
CA TYR A 99 -40.53 -17.10 26.88
C TYR A 99 -41.93 -17.02 27.51
N LEU A 100 -42.02 -16.73 28.80
CA LEU A 100 -43.30 -16.59 29.52
C LEU A 100 -44.11 -15.38 29.06
N LYS A 101 -43.45 -14.33 28.58
CA LYS A 101 -44.08 -13.16 27.97
C LYS A 101 -44.46 -13.36 26.49
N GLY A 102 -44.07 -14.48 25.89
CA GLY A 102 -44.35 -14.78 24.49
C GLY A 102 -43.39 -14.14 23.50
N ASP A 103 -42.32 -13.48 23.97
CA ASP A 103 -41.26 -12.92 23.09
C ASP A 103 -40.21 -14.00 22.79
N PHE A 104 -40.59 -14.88 21.84
CA PHE A 104 -39.77 -16.06 21.55
C PHE A 104 -38.42 -15.68 20.91
N LEU A 105 -38.36 -14.60 20.15
CA LEU A 105 -37.14 -14.17 19.50
C LEU A 105 -36.05 -13.75 20.50
N ARG A 106 -36.42 -12.98 21.52
CA ARG A 106 -35.50 -12.60 22.59
C ARG A 106 -35.19 -13.78 23.50
N ALA A 107 -36.19 -14.63 23.79
CA ALA A 107 -35.97 -15.86 24.54
C ALA A 107 -34.92 -16.76 23.87
N GLU A 108 -35.04 -16.97 22.56
CA GLU A 108 -34.06 -17.75 21.80
C GLU A 108 -32.63 -17.16 21.83
N ARG A 109 -32.51 -15.84 21.76
CA ARG A 109 -31.21 -15.17 21.85
C ARG A 109 -30.52 -15.42 23.18
N GLU A 110 -31.25 -15.18 24.28
CA GLU A 110 -30.71 -15.33 25.62
C GLU A 110 -30.41 -16.80 25.96
N LEU A 111 -31.37 -17.70 25.70
CA LEU A 111 -31.19 -19.14 25.93
C LEU A 111 -30.15 -19.75 24.98
N GLY A 112 -30.11 -19.30 23.75
CA GLY A 112 -29.13 -19.76 22.74
C GLY A 112 -27.70 -19.39 23.15
N SER A 113 -27.50 -18.27 23.84
CA SER A 113 -26.15 -17.89 24.33
C SER A 113 -25.58 -18.92 25.32
N ILE A 114 -26.46 -19.62 26.07
CA ILE A 114 -26.06 -20.64 27.05
C ILE A 114 -25.53 -21.92 26.35
N LEU A 115 -25.99 -22.19 25.14
CA LEU A 115 -25.54 -23.37 24.37
C LEU A 115 -24.05 -23.35 24.02
N THR A 116 -23.46 -22.19 24.02
CA THR A 116 -22.01 -21.99 23.77
C THR A 116 -21.17 -21.99 25.04
N MET A 117 -21.83 -22.05 26.23
CA MET A 117 -21.19 -22.00 27.54
C MET A 117 -21.18 -23.39 28.16
N PHE A 118 -20.22 -23.65 29.03
CA PHE A 118 -20.23 -24.78 29.92
C PHE A 118 -21.09 -24.42 31.15
N SER A 119 -22.40 -24.72 31.09
CA SER A 119 -23.37 -24.24 32.06
C SER A 119 -24.29 -25.35 32.57
N PRO A 120 -24.58 -25.41 33.87
CA PRO A 120 -25.59 -26.32 34.42
C PRO A 120 -27.00 -26.01 33.95
N TYR A 121 -27.24 -24.77 33.46
CA TYR A 121 -28.54 -24.34 32.92
C TYR A 121 -28.80 -24.80 31.50
N ARG A 122 -27.77 -25.28 30.77
CA ARG A 122 -27.88 -25.68 29.39
C ARG A 122 -28.98 -26.72 29.10
N PRO A 123 -29.12 -27.81 29.84
CA PRO A 123 -30.20 -28.78 29.57
C PRO A 123 -31.61 -28.19 29.78
N MET A 124 -31.78 -27.26 30.73
CA MET A 124 -33.04 -26.54 30.94
C MET A 124 -33.30 -25.51 29.84
N ALA A 125 -32.26 -24.82 29.34
CA ALA A 125 -32.38 -23.90 28.22
C ALA A 125 -32.77 -24.67 26.95
N GLU A 126 -32.19 -25.83 26.70
CA GLU A 126 -32.55 -26.73 25.57
C GLU A 126 -34.04 -27.20 25.69
N TYR A 127 -34.53 -27.48 26.91
CA TYR A 127 -35.95 -27.79 27.08
C TYR A 127 -36.86 -26.63 26.65
N VAL A 128 -36.58 -25.40 27.10
CA VAL A 128 -37.39 -24.23 26.76
C VAL A 128 -37.29 -23.87 25.26
N LEU A 129 -36.08 -23.98 24.68
CA LEU A 129 -35.88 -23.83 23.23
C LEU A 129 -36.68 -24.85 22.45
N GLY A 130 -36.71 -26.11 22.89
CA GLY A 130 -37.53 -27.16 22.30
C GLY A 130 -39.05 -26.80 22.34
N LEU A 131 -39.55 -26.22 23.43
CA LEU A 131 -40.91 -25.76 23.55
C LEU A 131 -41.22 -24.57 22.60
N ILE A 132 -40.28 -23.66 22.44
CA ILE A 132 -40.41 -22.55 21.48
C ILE A 132 -40.53 -23.11 20.09
N LYS A 133 -39.64 -24.04 19.69
CA LYS A 133 -39.65 -24.64 18.36
C LYS A 133 -40.92 -25.45 18.06
N LEU A 134 -41.49 -26.06 19.08
CA LEU A 134 -42.82 -26.68 18.96
C LEU A 134 -43.93 -25.66 18.66
N LYS A 135 -43.93 -24.54 19.37
CA LYS A 135 -44.90 -23.46 19.13
C LYS A 135 -44.76 -22.83 17.75
N GLU A 136 -43.53 -22.76 17.23
CA GLU A 136 -43.23 -22.30 15.89
C GLU A 136 -43.56 -23.35 14.78
N GLY A 137 -43.95 -24.57 15.15
CA GLY A 137 -44.19 -25.65 14.20
C GLY A 137 -42.92 -26.37 13.71
N GLN A 138 -41.75 -26.00 14.22
CA GLN A 138 -40.45 -26.54 13.83
C GLN A 138 -40.15 -27.87 14.58
N ARG A 139 -40.94 -28.88 14.35
CA ARG A 139 -40.89 -30.16 15.08
C ARG A 139 -39.53 -30.86 14.98
N SER A 140 -38.87 -30.80 13.83
CA SER A 140 -37.56 -31.45 13.65
C SER A 140 -36.44 -30.79 14.49
N GLU A 141 -36.52 -29.47 14.70
CA GLU A 141 -35.57 -28.74 15.55
C GLU A 141 -35.92 -28.97 17.04
N ALA A 142 -37.20 -28.94 17.37
CA ALA A 142 -37.69 -29.25 18.70
C ALA A 142 -37.21 -30.64 19.14
N LEU A 143 -37.25 -31.62 18.24
CA LEU A 143 -36.76 -32.98 18.53
C LEU A 143 -35.29 -33.00 18.97
N LYS A 144 -34.43 -32.24 18.30
CA LYS A 144 -32.99 -32.16 18.66
C LYS A 144 -32.78 -31.54 20.04
N PHE A 145 -33.54 -30.49 20.35
CA PHE A 145 -33.46 -29.85 21.65
C PHE A 145 -33.95 -30.74 22.79
N PHE A 146 -35.08 -31.49 22.60
CA PHE A 146 -35.55 -32.42 23.60
C PHE A 146 -34.64 -33.62 23.74
N GLU A 147 -33.99 -34.10 22.66
CA GLU A 147 -32.99 -35.16 22.73
C GLU A 147 -31.83 -34.77 23.64
N ASN A 148 -31.24 -33.58 23.41
CA ASN A 148 -30.13 -33.08 24.21
C ASN A 148 -30.54 -32.86 25.69
N SER A 149 -31.72 -32.27 25.89
CA SER A 149 -32.27 -32.04 27.21
C SER A 149 -32.54 -33.35 27.97
N CYS A 150 -33.07 -34.35 27.30
CA CYS A 150 -33.35 -35.67 27.89
C CYS A 150 -32.08 -36.41 28.37
N ARG A 151 -30.95 -36.21 27.72
CA ARG A 151 -29.68 -36.90 28.04
C ARG A 151 -29.07 -36.47 29.38
N ASN A 152 -29.40 -35.30 29.88
CA ASN A 152 -28.77 -34.70 31.04
C ASN A 152 -29.75 -34.60 32.21
N PRO A 153 -29.35 -34.79 33.47
CA PRO A 153 -30.21 -34.65 34.61
C PRO A 153 -30.55 -33.17 34.89
N HIS A 154 -31.86 -32.85 34.96
CA HIS A 154 -32.38 -31.54 35.32
C HIS A 154 -33.88 -31.65 35.71
N ARG A 155 -34.46 -30.61 36.27
CA ARG A 155 -35.85 -30.65 36.78
C ARG A 155 -36.94 -30.96 35.74
N TYR A 156 -36.71 -30.66 34.48
CA TYR A 156 -37.62 -30.91 33.36
C TYR A 156 -37.32 -32.18 32.57
N ARG A 157 -36.34 -32.98 32.98
CA ARG A 157 -35.84 -34.15 32.22
C ARG A 157 -36.97 -35.14 31.87
N GLY A 158 -37.89 -35.42 32.81
CA GLY A 158 -39.01 -36.31 32.55
C GLY A 158 -39.83 -35.88 31.35
N SER A 159 -40.29 -34.62 31.36
CA SER A 159 -41.04 -34.04 30.22
C SER A 159 -40.22 -33.97 28.95
N ALA A 160 -38.94 -33.63 29.03
CA ALA A 160 -38.05 -33.58 27.85
C ALA A 160 -37.95 -34.94 27.18
N CYS A 161 -37.80 -36.01 27.96
CA CYS A 161 -37.72 -37.38 27.43
C CYS A 161 -39.03 -37.84 26.81
N GLU A 162 -40.14 -37.58 27.46
CA GLU A 162 -41.46 -37.93 26.92
C GLU A 162 -41.73 -37.20 25.60
N LEU A 163 -41.47 -35.90 25.52
CA LEU A 163 -41.57 -35.11 24.30
C LEU A 163 -40.61 -35.63 23.18
N TYR A 164 -39.38 -36.00 23.55
CA TYR A 164 -38.41 -36.60 22.66
C TYR A 164 -38.92 -37.90 22.04
N TYR A 165 -39.44 -38.85 22.88
CA TYR A 165 -39.92 -40.11 22.37
C TYR A 165 -41.17 -39.97 21.51
N ALA A 166 -42.13 -39.10 21.93
CA ALA A 166 -43.33 -38.84 21.19
C ALA A 166 -43.06 -38.23 19.82
N LEU A 167 -42.24 -37.18 19.76
CA LEU A 167 -41.85 -36.56 18.50
C LEU A 167 -41.03 -37.52 17.60
N ASN A 168 -40.13 -38.29 18.20
CA ASN A 168 -39.34 -39.23 17.43
C ASN A 168 -40.23 -40.33 16.83
N PHE A 169 -41.25 -40.77 17.57
CA PHE A 169 -42.24 -41.70 17.05
C PHE A 169 -43.13 -41.08 15.95
N GLU A 170 -43.63 -39.87 16.18
CA GLU A 170 -44.48 -39.17 15.19
C GLU A 170 -43.71 -38.87 13.93
N LEU A 171 -42.46 -38.40 14.02
CA LEU A 171 -41.65 -38.02 12.86
C LEU A 171 -40.98 -39.20 12.12
N LYS A 172 -40.49 -40.18 12.89
CA LYS A 172 -39.70 -41.32 12.34
C LYS A 172 -40.39 -42.68 12.47
N GLY A 173 -41.53 -42.73 13.11
CA GLY A 173 -42.23 -43.97 13.44
C GLY A 173 -41.42 -44.96 14.28
N SER A 174 -40.39 -44.51 14.99
CA SER A 174 -39.51 -45.29 15.85
C SER A 174 -39.17 -44.48 17.09
N VAL A 175 -38.79 -45.15 18.13
CA VAL A 175 -38.22 -44.54 19.31
C VAL A 175 -36.84 -45.17 19.61
N PRO A 176 -35.88 -44.43 20.15
CA PRO A 176 -34.61 -44.99 20.55
C PRO A 176 -34.81 -45.96 21.76
N LYS A 177 -33.81 -46.80 22.02
CA LYS A 177 -33.81 -47.63 23.20
C LYS A 177 -33.98 -46.82 24.46
N ASN A 178 -34.97 -47.21 25.27
CA ASN A 178 -35.37 -46.49 26.48
C ASN A 178 -36.00 -47.42 27.51
N GLU A 179 -36.18 -46.96 28.73
CA GLU A 179 -36.77 -47.69 29.86
C GLU A 179 -38.21 -47.23 30.18
N ASN A 180 -38.78 -46.37 29.38
CA ASN A 180 -40.13 -45.89 29.60
C ASN A 180 -41.15 -47.00 29.33
N PRO A 181 -42.19 -47.18 30.15
CA PRO A 181 -43.13 -48.31 30.04
C PRO A 181 -43.84 -48.42 28.67
N LEU A 182 -44.15 -47.27 28.05
CA LEU A 182 -44.81 -47.26 26.75
C LEU A 182 -43.79 -47.31 25.61
N TRP A 183 -42.82 -46.41 25.66
CA TRP A 183 -41.90 -46.19 24.56
C TRP A 183 -40.88 -47.34 24.38
N SER A 184 -40.54 -48.06 25.44
CA SER A 184 -39.66 -49.25 25.36
C SER A 184 -40.37 -50.36 24.59
N VAL A 185 -41.68 -50.55 24.73
CA VAL A 185 -42.43 -51.56 24.00
C VAL A 185 -42.52 -51.23 22.51
N ILE A 186 -42.70 -49.96 22.19
CA ILE A 186 -42.68 -49.49 20.79
C ILE A 186 -41.31 -49.74 20.17
N TYR A 187 -40.24 -49.49 20.89
CA TYR A 187 -38.88 -49.80 20.47
C TYR A 187 -38.72 -51.34 20.21
N GLU A 188 -39.17 -52.16 21.14
CA GLU A 188 -39.05 -53.65 21.01
C GLU A 188 -39.84 -54.20 19.85
N ILE A 189 -41.06 -53.72 19.64
CA ILE A 189 -41.92 -54.13 18.50
C ILE A 189 -41.18 -53.83 17.17
N LYS A 190 -40.52 -52.75 17.09
CA LYS A 190 -39.90 -52.34 15.81
C LYS A 190 -38.55 -53.03 15.55
N GLU A 191 -37.72 -53.13 16.60
CA GLU A 191 -36.36 -53.63 16.46
C GLU A 191 -36.23 -55.17 16.62
N LYS A 192 -37.01 -55.73 17.56
CA LYS A 192 -36.88 -57.16 17.92
C LYS A 192 -37.94 -58.04 17.35
N LYS A 193 -39.02 -57.45 16.74
CA LYS A 193 -40.24 -58.18 16.27
C LYS A 193 -40.97 -59.02 17.33
N THR A 194 -40.53 -58.99 18.58
CA THR A 194 -41.13 -59.62 19.71
C THR A 194 -41.35 -58.59 20.77
N TYR A 195 -42.54 -58.59 21.38
CA TYR A 195 -42.84 -57.63 22.42
C TYR A 195 -43.78 -58.20 23.47
N ARG A 196 -43.69 -57.63 24.66
CA ARG A 196 -44.66 -57.84 25.70
C ARG A 196 -45.69 -56.73 25.64
N GLU A 197 -46.93 -57.06 25.32
CA GLU A 197 -47.97 -56.02 25.23
C GLU A 197 -48.07 -55.18 26.52
N PRO A 198 -47.98 -53.87 26.46
CA PRO A 198 -48.18 -53.03 27.59
C PRO A 198 -49.65 -53.04 27.99
N ASN A 199 -49.88 -53.00 29.26
CA ASN A 199 -51.27 -52.82 29.73
C ASN A 199 -51.61 -51.36 29.61
N CYS A 200 -52.26 -50.96 28.51
CA CYS A 200 -52.70 -49.62 28.21
C CYS A 200 -53.64 -49.03 29.30
N GLN A 201 -54.27 -49.86 30.12
CA GLN A 201 -55.04 -49.37 31.27
C GLN A 201 -54.18 -48.80 32.37
N LYS A 202 -52.92 -49.18 32.47
CA LYS A 202 -51.95 -48.66 33.47
C LYS A 202 -51.03 -47.56 32.96
N VAL A 203 -51.16 -47.15 31.68
CA VAL A 203 -50.37 -46.12 31.10
C VAL A 203 -51.14 -44.79 31.16
N VAL A 204 -50.47 -43.70 31.42
CA VAL A 204 -51.06 -42.36 31.52
C VAL A 204 -51.82 -41.97 30.24
N PHE A 205 -51.42 -42.51 29.09
CA PHE A 205 -51.99 -42.20 27.77
C PHE A 205 -52.79 -43.40 27.21
N LYS A 206 -53.81 -43.84 27.87
CA LYS A 206 -54.59 -45.05 27.52
C LYS A 206 -55.05 -45.12 26.06
N ASN A 207 -55.68 -44.07 25.57
CA ASN A 207 -56.23 -44.03 24.23
C ASN A 207 -55.10 -44.03 23.17
N TYR A 208 -54.02 -43.28 23.45
CA TYR A 208 -52.90 -43.24 22.54
C TYR A 208 -52.12 -44.57 22.54
N CYS A 209 -51.94 -45.20 23.67
CA CYS A 209 -51.34 -46.52 23.81
C CYS A 209 -52.12 -47.58 22.98
N ASN A 210 -53.41 -47.63 23.09
CA ASN A 210 -54.25 -48.55 22.33
C ASN A 210 -54.11 -48.26 20.82
N TYR A 211 -54.20 -46.98 20.42
CA TYR A 211 -54.06 -46.56 19.03
C TYR A 211 -52.69 -46.93 18.46
N VAL A 212 -51.62 -46.66 19.18
CA VAL A 212 -50.26 -47.01 18.72
C VAL A 212 -50.12 -48.50 18.57
N LEU A 213 -50.61 -49.27 19.50
CA LEU A 213 -50.57 -50.72 19.42
C LEU A 213 -51.41 -51.30 18.25
N ASP A 214 -52.61 -50.76 17.99
CA ASP A 214 -53.45 -51.16 16.90
C ASP A 214 -52.82 -50.77 15.55
N PHE A 215 -52.25 -49.57 15.49
CA PHE A 215 -51.51 -49.15 14.32
C PHE A 215 -50.28 -50.04 13.99
N VAL A 216 -49.47 -50.37 14.99
CA VAL A 216 -48.31 -51.22 14.82
C VAL A 216 -48.70 -52.64 14.47
N LYS A 217 -49.78 -53.18 15.03
CA LYS A 217 -50.33 -54.50 14.71
C LYS A 217 -51.05 -54.54 13.36
N GLY A 218 -51.31 -53.41 12.74
CA GLY A 218 -52.07 -53.32 11.51
C GLY A 218 -53.57 -53.62 11.73
N LYS A 219 -54.08 -53.59 12.96
CA LYS A 219 -55.46 -53.68 13.33
C LYS A 219 -56.08 -52.28 13.25
N VAL A 220 -57.23 -52.21 12.56
CA VAL A 220 -57.92 -50.94 12.34
C VAL A 220 -59.35 -51.10 12.71
N GLY A 221 -59.92 -50.25 13.57
CA GLY A 221 -61.33 -50.19 13.83
C GLY A 221 -62.14 -49.83 12.56
N GLU A 222 -63.29 -50.43 12.31
CA GLU A 222 -64.01 -50.17 11.03
C GLU A 222 -64.41 -48.75 10.85
N GLU A 223 -64.74 -48.01 11.90
CA GLU A 223 -65.13 -46.57 11.90
C GLU A 223 -63.97 -45.64 11.47
N TYR A 224 -62.72 -46.09 11.57
CA TYR A 224 -61.49 -45.35 11.23
C TYR A 224 -60.77 -45.94 10.06
N LYS A 225 -61.32 -46.96 9.37
CA LYS A 225 -60.66 -47.78 8.38
C LYS A 225 -59.94 -46.93 7.31
N ASP A 226 -60.70 -46.06 6.64
CA ASP A 226 -60.14 -45.23 5.55
C ASP A 226 -59.18 -44.15 6.09
N SER A 227 -59.55 -43.45 7.16
CA SER A 227 -58.73 -42.45 7.83
C SER A 227 -57.45 -43.06 8.39
N THR A 228 -57.54 -44.24 9.01
CA THR A 228 -56.38 -44.89 9.64
C THR A 228 -55.42 -45.47 8.57
N THR A 229 -55.98 -46.00 7.47
CA THR A 229 -55.15 -46.47 6.35
C THR A 229 -54.38 -45.35 5.71
N LEU A 230 -55.03 -44.19 5.49
CA LEU A 230 -54.36 -43.01 4.99
C LEU A 230 -53.31 -42.47 5.96
N ARG A 231 -53.61 -42.38 7.25
CA ARG A 231 -52.64 -42.01 8.29
C ARG A 231 -51.47 -42.98 8.32
N ARG A 232 -51.68 -44.27 8.24
CA ARG A 232 -50.63 -45.25 8.17
C ARG A 232 -49.75 -45.03 6.95
N ALA A 233 -50.34 -44.77 5.79
CA ALA A 233 -49.59 -44.44 4.58
C ALA A 233 -48.75 -43.16 4.74
N ILE A 234 -49.32 -42.13 5.39
CA ILE A 234 -48.62 -40.86 5.67
C ILE A 234 -47.48 -41.09 6.64
N VAL A 235 -47.69 -41.88 7.69
CA VAL A 235 -46.59 -42.22 8.63
C VAL A 235 -45.49 -43.02 7.93
N LEU A 236 -45.85 -43.98 7.08
CA LEU A 236 -44.89 -44.72 6.26
C LEU A 236 -44.09 -43.78 5.34
N PHE A 237 -44.72 -42.76 4.78
CA PHE A 237 -44.05 -41.70 4.03
C PHE A 237 -43.06 -40.92 4.91
N GLN A 238 -43.51 -40.48 6.10
CA GLN A 238 -42.67 -39.71 7.05
C GLN A 238 -41.44 -40.48 7.53
N ILE A 239 -41.55 -41.81 7.68
CA ILE A 239 -40.41 -42.69 8.09
C ILE A 239 -39.57 -43.18 6.91
N GLY A 240 -39.86 -42.69 5.67
CA GLY A 240 -39.08 -43.02 4.47
C GLY A 240 -39.42 -44.35 3.80
N LYS A 241 -40.48 -45.06 4.21
CA LYS A 241 -40.96 -46.30 3.57
C LYS A 241 -41.86 -45.96 2.38
N LEU A 242 -41.25 -45.33 1.36
CA LEU A 242 -41.97 -44.73 0.26
C LEU A 242 -42.80 -45.73 -0.57
N ASP A 243 -42.29 -46.94 -0.81
CA ASP A 243 -42.98 -47.96 -1.62
C ASP A 243 -44.20 -48.53 -0.91
N GLU A 244 -44.12 -48.79 0.39
CA GLU A 244 -45.24 -49.23 1.20
C GLU A 244 -46.30 -48.11 1.30
N ALA A 245 -45.88 -46.85 1.48
CA ALA A 245 -46.79 -45.73 1.51
C ALA A 245 -47.50 -45.54 0.16
N GLU A 246 -46.76 -45.57 -0.94
CA GLU A 246 -47.34 -45.41 -2.31
C GLU A 246 -48.34 -46.48 -2.61
N LYS A 247 -48.07 -47.76 -2.28
CA LYS A 247 -48.95 -48.86 -2.49
C LYS A 247 -50.28 -48.65 -1.78
N LEU A 248 -50.29 -48.19 -0.54
CA LEU A 248 -51.51 -47.89 0.20
C LEU A 248 -52.27 -46.71 -0.37
N LEU A 249 -51.58 -45.63 -0.76
CA LEU A 249 -52.16 -44.40 -1.28
C LEU A 249 -52.76 -44.63 -2.69
N LEU A 250 -52.16 -45.43 -3.57
CA LEU A 250 -52.65 -45.67 -4.89
C LEU A 250 -54.06 -46.26 -4.90
N GLU A 251 -54.43 -47.05 -3.88
CA GLU A 251 -55.83 -47.57 -3.75
C GLU A 251 -56.85 -46.44 -3.53
N TYR A 252 -56.44 -45.39 -2.81
CA TYR A 252 -57.28 -44.20 -2.50
C TYR A 252 -57.23 -43.09 -3.54
N SER A 253 -56.40 -43.20 -4.57
CA SER A 253 -56.28 -42.21 -5.65
C SER A 253 -57.43 -42.23 -6.65
N LYS A 254 -58.27 -43.30 -6.66
CA LYS A 254 -59.40 -43.51 -7.57
C LYS A 254 -60.51 -42.48 -7.35
N PRO A 255 -61.26 -42.05 -8.40
CA PRO A 255 -62.23 -40.95 -8.27
C PRO A 255 -63.35 -41.14 -7.21
N ALA A 256 -63.78 -42.36 -6.94
CA ALA A 256 -64.81 -42.64 -6.01
C ALA A 256 -64.40 -42.82 -4.54
N LYS A 257 -63.06 -42.68 -4.26
CA LYS A 257 -62.54 -42.90 -2.90
C LYS A 257 -62.57 -41.61 -2.08
N PRO A 258 -62.87 -41.73 -0.75
CA PRO A 258 -62.77 -40.60 0.17
C PRO A 258 -61.32 -40.14 0.30
N TYR A 259 -61.17 -38.85 0.67
CA TYR A 259 -59.83 -38.21 0.86
C TYR A 259 -58.88 -38.26 -0.33
N ARG A 260 -59.44 -38.31 -1.52
CA ARG A 260 -58.65 -38.38 -2.77
C ARG A 260 -57.67 -37.21 -2.91
N ASP A 261 -58.02 -36.05 -2.48
CA ASP A 261 -57.15 -34.86 -2.50
C ASP A 261 -55.93 -35.05 -1.57
N VAL A 262 -56.11 -35.49 -0.34
CA VAL A 262 -55.02 -35.80 0.59
C VAL A 262 -54.10 -36.90 -0.02
N THR A 263 -54.73 -37.93 -0.62
CA THR A 263 -54.03 -39.04 -1.24
C THR A 263 -53.15 -38.57 -2.38
N LEU A 264 -53.71 -37.77 -3.31
CA LEU A 264 -52.96 -37.26 -4.46
C LEU A 264 -51.85 -36.35 -4.02
N TYR A 265 -52.04 -35.55 -2.97
CA TYR A 265 -51.03 -34.70 -2.40
C TYR A 265 -49.81 -35.50 -1.89
N TYR A 266 -50.03 -36.51 -1.07
CA TYR A 266 -48.95 -37.36 -0.57
C TYR A 266 -48.32 -38.25 -1.63
N LEU A 267 -49.07 -38.71 -2.63
CA LEU A 267 -48.46 -39.36 -3.82
C LEU A 267 -47.55 -38.42 -4.59
N GLY A 268 -47.94 -37.16 -4.69
CA GLY A 268 -47.04 -36.10 -5.26
C GLY A 268 -45.79 -35.92 -4.48
N LEU A 269 -45.87 -35.87 -3.12
CA LEU A 269 -44.70 -35.77 -2.27
C LEU A 269 -43.82 -37.02 -2.36
N ILE A 270 -44.39 -38.23 -2.46
CA ILE A 270 -43.62 -39.46 -2.67
C ILE A 270 -42.92 -39.42 -4.01
N ALA A 271 -43.61 -39.02 -5.09
CA ALA A 271 -43.00 -38.84 -6.41
C ALA A 271 -41.79 -37.87 -6.36
N LEU A 272 -41.94 -36.77 -5.63
CA LEU A 272 -40.83 -35.85 -5.41
C LEU A 272 -39.65 -36.47 -4.69
N GLN A 273 -39.88 -37.26 -3.63
CA GLN A 273 -38.78 -37.92 -2.92
C GLN A 273 -38.10 -38.99 -3.79
N LYS A 274 -38.87 -39.66 -4.64
CA LYS A 274 -38.37 -40.60 -5.66
C LYS A 274 -37.72 -39.92 -6.89
N LYS A 275 -37.66 -38.59 -6.89
CA LYS A 275 -37.14 -37.72 -7.97
C LYS A 275 -37.95 -37.80 -9.27
N ASP A 276 -39.19 -38.30 -9.23
CA ASP A 276 -40.10 -38.33 -10.36
C ASP A 276 -40.96 -37.04 -10.39
N THR A 277 -40.37 -35.99 -10.89
CA THR A 277 -40.99 -34.67 -10.97
C THR A 277 -42.17 -34.65 -11.91
N ASN A 278 -42.17 -35.48 -12.93
CA ASN A 278 -43.30 -35.57 -13.90
C ASN A 278 -44.58 -36.08 -13.23
N ARG A 279 -44.49 -37.15 -12.45
CA ARG A 279 -45.64 -37.65 -11.69
C ARG A 279 -46.08 -36.65 -10.62
N ALA A 280 -45.13 -35.94 -9.97
CA ALA A 280 -45.48 -34.92 -9.02
C ALA A 280 -46.31 -33.79 -9.67
N TYR A 281 -45.95 -33.33 -10.86
CA TYR A 281 -46.75 -32.36 -11.63
C TYR A 281 -48.13 -32.92 -12.06
N GLN A 282 -48.19 -34.17 -12.46
CA GLN A 282 -49.47 -34.82 -12.77
C GLN A 282 -50.40 -34.83 -11.55
N TYR A 283 -49.91 -35.16 -10.38
CA TYR A 283 -50.70 -35.14 -9.16
C TYR A 283 -51.12 -33.71 -8.77
N ALA A 284 -50.21 -32.74 -8.93
CA ALA A 284 -50.52 -31.32 -8.66
C ALA A 284 -51.64 -30.81 -9.61
N SER A 285 -51.56 -31.15 -10.88
CA SER A 285 -52.60 -30.78 -11.85
C SER A 285 -53.95 -31.45 -11.54
N LEU A 286 -53.98 -32.69 -11.13
CA LEU A 286 -55.23 -33.35 -10.67
C LEU A 286 -55.82 -32.66 -9.43
N LEU A 287 -54.95 -32.14 -8.55
CA LEU A 287 -55.38 -31.42 -7.36
C LEU A 287 -56.00 -30.05 -7.65
N GLU A 288 -55.66 -29.39 -8.75
CA GLU A 288 -56.20 -28.04 -9.06
C GLU A 288 -57.72 -28.01 -9.04
N THR A 289 -58.36 -29.09 -9.52
CA THR A 289 -59.81 -29.20 -9.56
C THR A 289 -60.44 -29.73 -8.26
N LEU A 290 -59.65 -30.42 -7.43
CA LEU A 290 -60.10 -31.06 -6.20
C LEU A 290 -59.86 -30.22 -4.96
N ASN A 291 -58.69 -29.72 -4.80
CA ASN A 291 -58.26 -28.91 -3.66
C ASN A 291 -57.11 -28.01 -4.06
N ARG A 292 -57.40 -26.76 -4.30
CA ARG A 292 -56.46 -25.77 -4.81
C ARG A 292 -55.32 -25.49 -3.78
N GLU A 293 -55.62 -25.59 -2.49
CA GLU A 293 -54.56 -25.39 -1.45
C GLU A 293 -53.51 -26.50 -1.54
N TYR A 294 -53.94 -27.77 -1.65
CA TYR A 294 -53.00 -28.87 -1.83
C TYR A 294 -52.25 -28.80 -3.15
N ALA A 295 -52.93 -28.35 -4.25
CA ALA A 295 -52.24 -28.13 -5.51
C ALA A 295 -51.15 -27.10 -5.38
N ASN A 296 -51.45 -25.94 -4.79
CA ASN A 296 -50.45 -24.87 -4.58
C ASN A 296 -49.31 -25.28 -3.65
N SER A 297 -49.65 -26.01 -2.59
CA SER A 297 -48.61 -26.54 -1.69
C SER A 297 -47.69 -27.53 -2.41
N LEU A 298 -48.25 -28.44 -3.23
CA LEU A 298 -47.45 -29.40 -3.99
C LEU A 298 -46.61 -28.71 -5.06
N TYR A 299 -47.14 -27.74 -5.77
CA TYR A 299 -46.38 -26.93 -6.70
C TYR A 299 -45.24 -26.18 -5.99
N SER A 300 -45.47 -25.66 -4.80
CA SER A 300 -44.41 -25.04 -3.99
C SER A 300 -43.33 -26.03 -3.58
N GLN A 301 -43.74 -27.25 -3.18
CA GLN A 301 -42.79 -28.33 -2.84
C GLN A 301 -41.92 -28.77 -4.02
N ILE A 302 -42.52 -28.81 -5.24
CA ILE A 302 -41.79 -29.08 -6.47
C ILE A 302 -40.80 -27.94 -6.77
N ALA A 303 -41.31 -26.72 -6.77
CA ALA A 303 -40.57 -25.52 -7.14
C ALA A 303 -39.36 -25.22 -6.22
N GLN A 304 -39.48 -25.50 -4.92
CA GLN A 304 -38.40 -25.31 -3.93
C GLN A 304 -37.15 -26.13 -4.19
N ARG A 305 -37.25 -27.20 -4.98
CA ARG A 305 -36.15 -28.13 -5.17
C ARG A 305 -35.07 -27.58 -6.13
N ASP A 306 -35.48 -26.84 -7.12
CA ASP A 306 -34.56 -26.34 -8.13
C ASP A 306 -35.09 -25.10 -8.85
N VAL A 307 -34.19 -24.25 -9.35
CA VAL A 307 -34.53 -23.04 -10.13
C VAL A 307 -35.34 -23.38 -11.37
N LEU A 308 -34.96 -24.46 -12.07
CA LEU A 308 -35.65 -24.88 -13.29
C LEU A 308 -37.06 -25.34 -12.96
N LEU A 309 -37.26 -26.12 -11.91
CA LEU A 309 -38.58 -26.60 -11.48
C LEU A 309 -39.46 -25.42 -11.03
N ALA A 310 -38.92 -24.43 -10.36
CA ALA A 310 -39.61 -23.21 -10.01
C ALA A 310 -40.10 -22.45 -11.28
N ARG A 311 -39.26 -22.34 -12.30
CA ARG A 311 -39.65 -21.73 -13.59
C ARG A 311 -40.71 -22.54 -14.36
N ILE A 312 -40.57 -23.87 -14.37
CA ILE A 312 -41.58 -24.75 -14.96
C ILE A 312 -42.90 -24.56 -14.23
N THR A 313 -42.90 -24.53 -12.91
CA THR A 313 -44.09 -24.30 -12.10
C THR A 313 -44.75 -22.95 -12.42
N TYR A 314 -43.98 -21.87 -12.56
CA TYR A 314 -44.47 -20.58 -13.04
C TYR A 314 -45.13 -20.71 -14.44
N ASN A 315 -44.48 -21.41 -15.36
CA ASN A 315 -45.03 -21.56 -16.71
C ASN A 315 -46.40 -22.29 -16.72
N ILE A 316 -46.60 -23.19 -15.78
CA ILE A 316 -47.86 -23.95 -15.61
C ILE A 316 -48.92 -23.07 -14.91
N THR A 317 -48.56 -22.49 -13.78
CA THR A 317 -49.50 -21.80 -12.88
C THR A 317 -49.72 -20.34 -13.22
N LYS A 318 -48.77 -19.71 -13.92
CA LYS A 318 -48.68 -18.27 -14.18
C LYS A 318 -48.59 -17.41 -12.89
N ASP A 319 -48.28 -18.01 -11.77
CA ASP A 319 -48.10 -17.31 -10.51
C ASP A 319 -46.69 -16.75 -10.36
N PRO A 320 -46.52 -15.40 -10.30
CA PRO A 320 -45.20 -14.77 -10.20
C PRO A 320 -44.41 -15.18 -8.95
N SER A 321 -45.08 -15.69 -7.90
CA SER A 321 -44.39 -16.14 -6.69
C SER A 321 -43.39 -17.27 -6.97
N PHE A 322 -43.64 -18.09 -7.99
CA PHE A 322 -42.68 -19.12 -8.38
C PHE A 322 -41.46 -18.61 -9.14
N LEU A 323 -41.60 -17.47 -9.85
CA LEU A 323 -40.42 -16.77 -10.39
C LEU A 323 -39.58 -16.12 -9.28
N GLU A 324 -40.26 -15.52 -8.30
CA GLU A 324 -39.58 -15.00 -7.10
C GLU A 324 -38.83 -16.13 -6.40
N LEU A 325 -39.49 -17.28 -6.21
CA LEU A 325 -38.85 -18.46 -5.62
C LEU A 325 -37.64 -18.95 -6.45
N ALA A 326 -37.76 -19.01 -7.77
CA ALA A 326 -36.66 -19.35 -8.66
C ALA A 326 -35.46 -18.40 -8.47
N GLY A 327 -35.74 -17.11 -8.36
CA GLY A 327 -34.75 -16.10 -8.09
C GLY A 327 -34.10 -16.25 -6.72
N ILE A 328 -34.89 -16.52 -5.68
CA ILE A 328 -34.37 -16.73 -4.31
C ILE A 328 -33.47 -17.98 -4.26
N ILE A 329 -33.87 -19.09 -4.90
CA ILE A 329 -33.04 -20.30 -4.96
C ILE A 329 -31.72 -20.02 -5.69
N ALA A 330 -31.77 -19.32 -6.83
CA ALA A 330 -30.58 -18.94 -7.59
C ALA A 330 -29.65 -18.03 -6.76
N TYR A 331 -30.21 -17.05 -6.03
CA TYR A 331 -29.50 -16.16 -5.15
C TYR A 331 -28.75 -16.94 -4.04
N ASN A 332 -29.44 -17.86 -3.37
CA ASN A 332 -28.89 -18.66 -2.28
C ASN A 332 -27.80 -19.66 -2.76
N ARG A 333 -27.80 -19.99 -4.06
CA ARG A 333 -26.74 -20.78 -4.71
C ARG A 333 -25.57 -19.94 -5.19
N GLY A 334 -25.66 -18.62 -5.11
CA GLY A 334 -24.62 -17.68 -5.57
C GLY A 334 -24.71 -17.31 -7.06
N ASP A 335 -25.74 -17.80 -7.78
CA ASP A 335 -25.97 -17.39 -9.17
C ASP A 335 -26.82 -16.11 -9.21
N TYR A 336 -26.16 -15.01 -8.90
CA TYR A 336 -26.83 -13.70 -8.78
C TYR A 336 -27.37 -13.18 -10.10
N LYS A 337 -26.77 -13.58 -11.25
CA LYS A 337 -27.25 -13.16 -12.57
C LYS A 337 -28.60 -13.82 -12.90
N LEU A 338 -28.72 -15.12 -12.68
CA LEU A 338 -29.94 -15.84 -12.86
C LEU A 338 -31.00 -15.41 -11.83
N ALA A 339 -30.58 -15.16 -10.59
CA ALA A 339 -31.42 -14.59 -9.54
C ALA A 339 -32.02 -13.26 -9.98
N PHE A 340 -31.21 -12.34 -10.43
CA PHE A 340 -31.61 -11.00 -10.89
C PHE A 340 -32.68 -11.10 -11.98
N SER A 341 -32.45 -11.91 -13.03
CA SER A 341 -33.37 -12.07 -14.14
C SER A 341 -34.75 -12.56 -13.66
N ASN A 342 -34.79 -13.61 -12.85
CA ASN A 342 -36.04 -14.18 -12.33
C ASN A 342 -36.77 -13.21 -11.38
N LEU A 343 -36.04 -12.53 -10.50
CA LEU A 343 -36.62 -11.61 -9.53
C LEU A 343 -37.14 -10.32 -10.20
N LEU A 344 -36.47 -9.87 -11.26
CA LEU A 344 -36.94 -8.72 -12.03
C LEU A 344 -38.21 -9.05 -12.78
N GLU A 345 -38.26 -10.23 -13.42
CA GLU A 345 -39.46 -10.74 -14.12
C GLU A 345 -40.63 -10.93 -13.13
N ALA A 346 -40.33 -11.39 -11.92
CA ALA A 346 -41.29 -11.52 -10.83
C ALA A 346 -41.73 -10.19 -10.22
N LYS A 347 -41.15 -9.06 -10.62
CA LYS A 347 -41.34 -7.73 -10.04
C LYS A 347 -40.96 -7.65 -8.54
N SER A 348 -40.08 -8.55 -8.09
CA SER A 348 -39.56 -8.56 -6.74
C SER A 348 -38.34 -7.60 -6.64
N ILE A 349 -38.65 -6.29 -6.69
CA ILE A 349 -37.62 -5.24 -6.83
C ILE A 349 -36.57 -5.32 -5.71
N LYS A 350 -37.01 -5.52 -4.48
CA LYS A 350 -36.09 -5.61 -3.31
C LYS A 350 -35.00 -6.68 -3.52
N TYR A 351 -35.38 -7.88 -3.89
CA TYR A 351 -34.44 -8.99 -4.06
C TYR A 351 -33.65 -8.89 -5.37
N ALA A 352 -34.25 -8.28 -6.39
CA ALA A 352 -33.52 -7.93 -7.63
C ALA A 352 -32.39 -6.94 -7.34
N VAL A 353 -32.64 -5.92 -6.52
CA VAL A 353 -31.61 -4.98 -6.04
C VAL A 353 -30.50 -5.71 -5.28
N TYR A 354 -30.85 -6.63 -4.39
CA TYR A 354 -29.85 -7.42 -3.67
C TYR A 354 -28.96 -8.22 -4.62
N SER A 355 -29.57 -8.84 -5.64
CA SER A 355 -28.84 -9.60 -6.66
C SER A 355 -27.90 -8.70 -7.47
N ALA A 356 -28.35 -7.52 -7.89
CA ALA A 356 -27.53 -6.54 -8.60
C ALA A 356 -26.32 -6.08 -7.73
N ILE A 357 -26.54 -5.79 -6.46
CA ILE A 357 -25.47 -5.40 -5.53
C ILE A 357 -24.45 -6.55 -5.34
N ARG A 358 -24.94 -7.80 -5.23
CA ARG A 358 -24.05 -8.98 -5.14
C ARG A 358 -23.19 -9.18 -6.39
N MET A 359 -23.67 -8.78 -7.56
CA MET A 359 -22.90 -8.77 -8.80
C MET A 359 -21.95 -7.56 -8.91
N GLY A 360 -22.05 -6.59 -8.00
CA GLY A 360 -21.34 -5.32 -8.09
C GLY A 360 -21.98 -4.32 -9.08
N ASP A 361 -23.16 -4.60 -9.59
CA ASP A 361 -23.88 -3.71 -10.51
C ASP A 361 -24.74 -2.70 -9.74
N TYR A 362 -24.05 -1.76 -9.13
CA TYR A 362 -24.66 -0.69 -8.35
C TYR A 362 -25.50 0.29 -9.21
N LYS A 363 -25.17 0.46 -10.49
CA LYS A 363 -25.93 1.34 -11.38
C LYS A 363 -27.35 0.80 -11.62
N THR A 364 -27.46 -0.48 -11.91
CA THR A 364 -28.75 -1.14 -12.08
C THR A 364 -29.54 -1.14 -10.76
N ALA A 365 -28.89 -1.43 -9.64
CA ALA A 365 -29.53 -1.37 -8.32
C ALA A 365 -30.10 0.04 -8.02
N TYR A 366 -29.32 1.09 -8.31
CA TYR A 366 -29.75 2.47 -8.18
C TYR A 366 -30.99 2.76 -9.04
N SER A 367 -30.94 2.45 -10.32
CA SER A 367 -32.04 2.74 -11.26
C SER A 367 -33.35 2.05 -10.86
N LEU A 368 -33.29 0.83 -10.36
CA LEU A 368 -34.47 0.10 -9.88
C LEU A 368 -35.13 0.77 -8.68
N LEU A 369 -34.31 1.25 -7.74
CA LEU A 369 -34.78 1.94 -6.54
C LEU A 369 -35.23 3.37 -6.83
N GLU A 370 -34.56 4.07 -7.73
CA GLU A 370 -34.92 5.42 -8.12
C GLU A 370 -36.33 5.47 -8.69
N GLY A 371 -36.69 4.50 -9.54
CA GLY A 371 -38.03 4.37 -10.13
C GLY A 371 -39.15 3.97 -9.16
N LYS A 372 -38.84 3.55 -7.94
CA LYS A 372 -39.83 3.18 -6.93
C LYS A 372 -40.52 4.43 -6.37
N ARG A 373 -41.87 4.48 -6.46
CA ARG A 373 -42.66 5.66 -6.02
C ARG A 373 -42.60 5.90 -4.52
N GLU A 374 -42.81 4.86 -3.73
CA GLU A 374 -42.74 4.90 -2.28
C GLU A 374 -41.50 4.15 -1.80
N LYS A 375 -40.68 4.83 -1.03
CA LYS A 375 -39.41 4.28 -0.52
C LYS A 375 -39.44 4.28 1.00
N ASP A 376 -39.19 3.12 1.56
CA ASP A 376 -38.97 2.98 2.99
C ASP A 376 -37.49 3.28 3.38
N ARG A 377 -37.16 3.12 4.67
CA ARG A 377 -35.80 3.34 5.16
C ARG A 377 -34.76 2.43 4.49
N GLU A 378 -35.14 1.18 4.25
CA GLU A 378 -34.23 0.19 3.61
C GLU A 378 -34.00 0.51 2.14
N ASP A 379 -35.05 0.95 1.42
CA ASP A 379 -34.92 1.41 0.05
C ASP A 379 -33.97 2.59 -0.07
N TYR A 380 -34.07 3.58 0.82
CA TYR A 380 -33.14 4.71 0.84
C TYR A 380 -31.72 4.31 1.21
N LEU A 381 -31.55 3.35 2.11
CA LEU A 381 -30.23 2.81 2.45
C LEU A 381 -29.54 2.23 1.22
N TRP A 382 -30.25 1.32 0.50
CA TRP A 382 -29.68 0.69 -0.68
C TRP A 382 -29.57 1.64 -1.89
N LEU A 383 -30.45 2.64 -1.98
CA LEU A 383 -30.36 3.70 -2.99
C LEU A 383 -29.09 4.54 -2.80
N LEU A 384 -28.82 5.00 -1.58
CA LEU A 384 -27.62 5.76 -1.23
C LEU A 384 -26.36 4.91 -1.37
N GLU A 385 -26.41 3.65 -0.91
CA GLU A 385 -25.32 2.69 -1.07
C GLU A 385 -24.96 2.49 -2.55
N SER A 386 -25.99 2.28 -3.37
CA SER A 386 -25.82 2.08 -4.82
C SER A 386 -25.30 3.34 -5.51
N ALA A 387 -25.82 4.52 -5.17
CA ALA A 387 -25.35 5.80 -5.69
C ALA A 387 -23.88 6.05 -5.31
N TYR A 388 -23.52 5.75 -4.06
CA TYR A 388 -22.16 5.90 -3.58
C TYR A 388 -21.17 5.03 -4.37
N TRP A 389 -21.45 3.73 -4.50
CA TRP A 389 -20.54 2.80 -5.18
C TRP A 389 -20.54 2.93 -6.70
N ALA A 390 -21.66 3.38 -7.30
CA ALA A 390 -21.75 3.70 -8.72
C ALA A 390 -21.16 5.08 -9.07
N ASN A 391 -20.72 5.84 -8.07
CA ASN A 391 -20.23 7.21 -8.21
C ASN A 391 -21.25 8.14 -8.86
N LEU A 392 -22.53 8.01 -8.48
CA LEU A 392 -23.63 8.84 -8.93
C LEU A 392 -23.86 10.01 -7.98
N PRO A 393 -24.48 11.12 -8.47
CA PRO A 393 -24.90 12.23 -7.61
C PRO A 393 -25.90 11.74 -6.55
N MET A 394 -25.76 12.23 -5.32
CA MET A 394 -26.62 11.83 -4.17
C MET A 394 -27.40 13.02 -3.57
N GLU A 395 -27.31 14.19 -4.15
CA GLU A 395 -27.84 15.43 -3.54
C GLU A 395 -29.35 15.37 -3.31
N GLU A 396 -30.12 14.86 -4.26
CA GLU A 396 -31.58 14.75 -4.15
C GLU A 396 -32.00 13.70 -3.11
N GLN A 397 -31.33 12.54 -3.15
CA GLN A 397 -31.58 11.44 -2.21
C GLN A 397 -31.21 11.86 -0.77
N LEU A 398 -30.09 12.58 -0.61
CA LEU A 398 -29.69 13.14 0.68
C LEU A 398 -30.69 14.17 1.20
N LYS A 399 -31.25 15.04 0.34
CA LYS A 399 -32.32 15.95 0.73
C LYS A 399 -33.56 15.20 1.21
N ALA A 400 -33.96 14.13 0.50
CA ALA A 400 -35.13 13.33 0.83
C ALA A 400 -35.01 12.63 2.19
N VAL A 401 -33.81 12.20 2.61
CA VAL A 401 -33.58 11.50 3.88
C VAL A 401 -33.25 12.43 5.04
N LYS A 402 -32.92 13.70 4.78
CA LYS A 402 -32.38 14.63 5.80
C LYS A 402 -33.25 14.73 7.04
N GLU A 403 -34.56 14.85 6.88
CA GLU A 403 -35.48 14.98 8.00
C GLU A 403 -36.04 13.64 8.46
N ARG A 404 -36.24 12.71 7.50
CA ARG A 404 -36.91 11.45 7.75
C ARG A 404 -35.98 10.37 8.34
N TYR A 405 -34.71 10.37 7.88
CA TYR A 405 -33.67 9.41 8.31
C TYR A 405 -32.33 10.15 8.50
N PRO A 406 -32.21 10.99 9.53
CA PRO A 406 -31.04 11.86 9.71
C PRO A 406 -29.73 11.10 9.90
N GLU A 407 -29.78 9.87 10.38
CA GLU A 407 -28.60 8.98 10.49
C GLU A 407 -28.03 8.59 9.13
N LEU A 408 -28.90 8.24 8.16
CA LEU A 408 -28.48 7.95 6.78
C LEU A 408 -27.92 9.20 6.10
N TYR A 409 -28.60 10.35 6.30
CA TYR A 409 -28.11 11.61 5.78
C TYR A 409 -26.69 11.92 6.24
N LYS A 410 -26.45 11.85 7.55
CA LYS A 410 -25.12 12.14 8.13
C LYS A 410 -24.07 11.16 7.62
N GLU A 411 -24.39 9.87 7.65
CA GLU A 411 -23.45 8.83 7.24
C GLU A 411 -23.02 8.99 5.77
N TYR A 412 -23.97 9.07 4.85
CA TYR A 412 -23.65 9.14 3.41
C TYR A 412 -23.11 10.49 2.98
N LEU A 413 -23.52 11.57 3.63
CA LEU A 413 -22.90 12.87 3.42
C LEU A 413 -21.45 12.88 3.93
N GLY A 414 -21.20 12.32 5.11
CA GLY A 414 -19.87 12.16 5.65
C GLY A 414 -18.96 11.36 4.70
N TRP A 415 -19.44 10.23 4.18
CA TRP A 415 -18.71 9.43 3.21
C TRP A 415 -18.52 10.13 1.86
N SER A 416 -19.48 10.95 1.43
CA SER A 416 -19.34 11.78 0.22
C SER A 416 -18.17 12.77 0.34
N PHE A 417 -18.07 13.47 1.48
CA PHE A 417 -16.92 14.35 1.77
C PHE A 417 -15.63 13.58 1.91
N PHE A 418 -15.66 12.43 2.61
CA PHE A 418 -14.49 11.60 2.81
C PHE A 418 -13.88 11.11 1.49
N ARG A 419 -14.71 10.67 0.54
CA ARG A 419 -14.28 10.26 -0.80
C ARG A 419 -13.64 11.41 -1.59
N LYS A 420 -14.16 12.63 -1.45
CA LYS A 420 -13.60 13.84 -2.07
C LYS A 420 -12.29 14.30 -1.43
N GLY A 421 -11.85 13.65 -0.36
CA GLY A 421 -10.65 14.03 0.40
C GLY A 421 -10.89 15.20 1.38
N ASP A 422 -12.13 15.64 1.53
CA ASP A 422 -12.52 16.64 2.52
C ASP A 422 -12.84 15.96 3.87
N TRP A 423 -11.79 15.48 4.49
CA TRP A 423 -11.92 14.74 5.75
C TRP A 423 -12.35 15.61 6.93
N LEU A 424 -12.14 16.93 6.83
CA LEU A 424 -12.58 17.87 7.87
C LEU A 424 -14.10 18.00 7.88
N SER A 425 -14.70 18.17 6.70
CA SER A 425 -16.16 18.18 6.57
C SER A 425 -16.75 16.82 6.93
N ALA A 426 -16.15 15.72 6.48
CA ALA A 426 -16.57 14.36 6.82
C ALA A 426 -16.63 14.15 8.34
N LEU A 427 -15.64 14.63 9.07
CA LEU A 427 -15.56 14.55 10.54
C LEU A 427 -16.77 15.17 11.24
N SER A 428 -17.36 16.22 10.68
CA SER A 428 -18.52 16.91 11.25
C SER A 428 -19.80 16.10 11.15
N TYR A 429 -19.87 15.13 10.23
CA TYR A 429 -21.05 14.31 9.98
C TYR A 429 -20.95 12.91 10.55
N PHE A 430 -19.74 12.35 10.70
CA PHE A 430 -19.61 11.02 11.28
C PHE A 430 -19.92 11.02 12.77
N GLU A 431 -20.88 10.18 13.15
CA GLU A 431 -21.20 9.90 14.56
C GLU A 431 -20.37 8.74 15.12
N ASP A 432 -20.05 7.76 14.27
CA ASP A 432 -19.25 6.60 14.66
C ASP A 432 -17.82 7.04 15.03
N PRO A 433 -17.33 6.71 16.23
CA PRO A 433 -15.99 7.07 16.67
C PRO A 433 -14.88 6.54 15.76
N TYR A 434 -15.09 5.36 15.15
CA TYR A 434 -14.10 4.77 14.22
C TYR A 434 -13.98 5.59 12.93
N TYR A 435 -15.09 6.01 12.32
CA TYR A 435 -15.07 6.83 11.10
C TYR A 435 -14.55 8.23 11.37
N ARG A 436 -14.83 8.77 12.55
CA ARG A 436 -14.21 10.03 13.01
C ARG A 436 -12.70 9.88 13.16
N ALA A 437 -12.25 8.80 13.76
CA ALA A 437 -10.83 8.49 13.89
C ALA A 437 -10.14 8.31 12.54
N LEU A 438 -10.82 7.69 11.59
CA LEU A 438 -10.33 7.53 10.22
C LEU A 438 -10.15 8.88 9.53
N SER A 439 -11.10 9.80 9.72
CA SER A 439 -10.97 11.19 9.22
C SER A 439 -9.78 11.91 9.87
N TYR A 440 -9.59 11.80 11.17
CA TYR A 440 -8.42 12.34 11.86
C TYR A 440 -7.11 11.73 11.36
N TYR A 441 -7.11 10.42 11.10
CA TYR A 441 -5.94 9.72 10.56
C TYR A 441 -5.52 10.27 9.20
N ASN A 442 -6.48 10.44 8.29
CA ASN A 442 -6.22 11.02 6.97
C ASN A 442 -5.81 12.50 7.04
N LEU A 443 -6.27 13.24 8.05
CA LEU A 443 -5.81 14.58 8.38
C LEU A 443 -4.43 14.60 9.06
N LYS A 444 -3.78 13.46 9.26
CA LYS A 444 -2.51 13.28 9.99
C LYS A 444 -2.56 13.73 11.46
N ARG A 445 -3.75 13.76 12.05
CA ARG A 445 -3.99 14.14 13.45
C ARG A 445 -4.03 12.89 14.34
N TYR A 446 -2.89 12.22 14.45
CA TYR A 446 -2.78 10.90 15.08
C TYR A 446 -3.06 10.88 16.58
N GLU A 447 -2.78 11.97 17.32
CA GLU A 447 -3.19 12.10 18.73
C GLU A 447 -4.70 12.07 18.89
N ASP A 448 -5.43 12.73 17.99
CA ASP A 448 -6.89 12.76 18.00
C ASP A 448 -7.47 11.38 17.71
N VAL A 449 -6.83 10.59 16.83
CA VAL A 449 -7.19 9.18 16.62
C VAL A 449 -7.13 8.39 17.92
N LEU A 450 -6.00 8.50 18.64
CA LEU A 450 -5.82 7.78 19.91
C LEU A 450 -6.81 8.23 20.96
N ARG A 451 -7.17 9.52 20.98
CA ARG A 451 -8.15 10.09 21.92
C ARG A 451 -9.57 9.60 21.63
N VAL A 452 -10.01 9.66 20.38
CA VAL A 452 -11.36 9.26 19.95
C VAL A 452 -11.58 7.77 20.11
N LEU A 453 -10.55 6.95 19.83
CA LEU A 453 -10.62 5.49 19.97
C LEU A 453 -10.28 4.99 21.38
N ARG A 454 -10.18 5.89 22.37
CA ARG A 454 -9.90 5.50 23.75
C ARG A 454 -11.02 4.61 24.28
N GLY A 455 -10.65 3.41 24.79
CA GLY A 455 -11.61 2.43 25.30
C GLY A 455 -12.32 1.59 24.25
N ILE A 456 -12.13 1.86 22.96
CA ILE A 456 -12.70 1.05 21.87
C ILE A 456 -11.72 -0.09 21.55
N ASP A 457 -12.18 -1.33 21.77
CA ASP A 457 -11.40 -2.55 21.53
C ASP A 457 -12.00 -3.39 20.39
N HIS A 458 -11.95 -2.84 19.20
CA HIS A 458 -12.33 -3.52 17.96
C HIS A 458 -11.06 -3.75 17.11
N PRO A 459 -10.91 -4.87 16.39
CA PRO A 459 -9.69 -5.16 15.62
C PRO A 459 -9.23 -4.02 14.69
N ARG A 460 -10.16 -3.42 13.92
CA ARG A 460 -9.84 -2.27 13.06
C ARG A 460 -9.41 -1.04 13.86
N ALA A 461 -10.06 -0.78 15.00
CA ALA A 461 -9.69 0.34 15.86
C ALA A 461 -8.32 0.13 16.51
N ARG A 462 -7.97 -1.11 16.89
CA ARG A 462 -6.65 -1.46 17.40
C ARG A 462 -5.56 -1.22 16.34
N LEU A 463 -5.80 -1.67 15.11
CA LEU A 463 -4.90 -1.43 13.97
C LEU A 463 -4.70 0.07 13.72
N LEU A 464 -5.78 0.84 13.67
CA LEU A 464 -5.70 2.28 13.44
C LEU A 464 -4.95 3.00 14.57
N LYS A 465 -5.17 2.60 15.83
CA LYS A 465 -4.41 3.08 16.99
C LYS A 465 -2.93 2.72 16.88
N ALA A 466 -2.62 1.48 16.50
CA ALA A 466 -1.24 1.04 16.34
C ALA A 466 -0.51 1.83 15.24
N LYS A 467 -1.12 1.97 14.07
CA LYS A 467 -0.60 2.79 12.98
C LYS A 467 -0.38 4.24 13.40
N SER A 468 -1.36 4.85 14.07
CA SER A 468 -1.25 6.22 14.58
C SER A 468 -0.10 6.38 15.59
N ALA A 469 0.07 5.39 16.48
CA ALA A 469 1.17 5.39 17.43
C ALA A 469 2.54 5.26 16.75
N LEU A 470 2.64 4.50 15.67
CA LEU A 470 3.87 4.41 14.86
C LEU A 470 4.18 5.74 14.18
N PHE A 471 3.19 6.41 13.58
CA PHE A 471 3.39 7.75 13.00
C PHE A 471 3.80 8.81 14.02
N LEU A 472 3.38 8.66 15.27
CA LEU A 472 3.80 9.52 16.39
C LEU A 472 5.20 9.16 16.92
N GLY A 473 5.89 8.19 16.31
CA GLY A 473 7.19 7.73 16.79
C GLY A 473 7.12 7.02 18.14
N LYS A 474 5.97 6.41 18.47
CA LYS A 474 5.71 5.70 19.74
C LYS A 474 5.54 4.18 19.52
N PRO A 475 6.59 3.47 19.06
CA PRO A 475 6.46 2.04 18.68
C PRO A 475 6.11 1.14 19.88
N ALA A 476 6.58 1.46 21.09
CA ALA A 476 6.19 0.74 22.31
C ALA A 476 4.69 0.85 22.61
N LEU A 477 4.07 2.00 22.34
CA LEU A 477 2.63 2.19 22.47
C LEU A 477 1.88 1.41 21.39
N ALA A 478 2.36 1.40 20.16
CA ALA A 478 1.76 0.65 19.06
C ALA A 478 1.62 -0.84 19.40
N ARG A 479 2.67 -1.45 19.97
CA ARG A 479 2.68 -2.85 20.38
C ARG A 479 1.59 -3.21 21.41
N ARG A 480 1.12 -2.26 22.22
CA ARG A 480 0.02 -2.51 23.18
C ARG A 480 -1.32 -2.74 22.50
N PHE A 481 -1.47 -2.33 21.25
CA PHE A 481 -2.70 -2.48 20.48
C PHE A 481 -2.68 -3.70 19.54
N LEU A 482 -1.54 -4.35 19.36
CA LEU A 482 -1.34 -5.46 18.43
C LEU A 482 -1.36 -6.81 19.16
N THR A 483 -1.99 -7.81 18.54
CA THR A 483 -2.28 -9.12 19.15
C THR A 483 -1.71 -10.31 18.37
N GLU A 484 -0.88 -10.10 17.36
CA GLU A 484 -0.34 -11.15 16.47
C GLU A 484 -1.42 -11.96 15.72
N SER A 485 -2.63 -11.43 15.58
CA SER A 485 -3.78 -12.18 15.05
C SER A 485 -3.91 -12.14 13.53
N SER A 486 -3.20 -11.24 12.87
CA SER A 486 -3.26 -11.07 11.41
C SER A 486 -1.87 -10.82 10.81
N PRO A 487 -1.70 -11.08 9.50
CA PRO A 487 -0.46 -10.75 8.80
C PRO A 487 -0.09 -9.27 8.92
N GLU A 488 -1.07 -8.37 8.93
CA GLU A 488 -0.87 -6.94 9.11
C GLU A 488 -0.34 -6.61 10.51
N GLU A 489 -0.91 -7.19 11.55
CA GLU A 489 -0.43 -7.00 12.93
C GLU A 489 1.00 -7.51 13.12
N LEU A 490 1.33 -8.68 12.56
CA LEU A 490 2.69 -9.22 12.58
C LEU A 490 3.68 -8.29 11.88
N TYR A 491 3.28 -7.73 10.74
CA TYR A 491 4.08 -6.75 10.01
C TYR A 491 4.31 -5.47 10.84
N LEU A 492 3.25 -4.91 11.43
CA LEU A 492 3.33 -3.71 12.26
C LEU A 492 4.15 -3.94 13.54
N LEU A 493 4.07 -5.14 14.13
CA LEU A 493 4.95 -5.54 15.23
C LEU A 493 6.43 -5.54 14.80
N GLY A 494 6.74 -6.18 13.68
CA GLY A 494 8.07 -6.14 13.09
C GLY A 494 8.55 -4.71 12.85
N LEU A 495 7.70 -3.86 12.28
CA LEU A 495 8.00 -2.46 12.02
C LEU A 495 8.24 -1.67 13.31
N SER A 496 7.46 -1.94 14.36
CA SER A 496 7.64 -1.29 15.65
C SER A 496 9.01 -1.56 16.29
N TYR A 497 9.50 -2.79 16.17
CA TYR A 497 10.85 -3.14 16.62
C TYR A 497 11.94 -2.58 15.70
N PHE A 498 11.67 -2.53 14.41
CA PHE A 498 12.57 -1.91 13.43
C PHE A 498 12.81 -0.43 13.75
N MET A 499 11.74 0.31 14.04
CA MET A 499 11.82 1.74 14.42
C MET A 499 12.61 1.99 15.71
N GLU A 500 12.67 1.01 16.61
CA GLU A 500 13.50 1.08 17.82
C GLU A 500 14.96 0.62 17.60
N GLY A 501 15.33 0.25 16.36
CA GLY A 501 16.66 -0.32 16.06
C GLY A 501 16.85 -1.75 16.57
N LYS A 502 15.80 -2.43 17.03
CA LYS A 502 15.84 -3.82 17.51
C LYS A 502 15.65 -4.78 16.33
N TYR A 503 16.62 -4.77 15.42
CA TYR A 503 16.51 -5.42 14.11
C TYR A 503 16.35 -6.94 14.19
N GLU A 504 17.02 -7.64 15.13
CA GLU A 504 16.83 -9.09 15.32
C GLU A 504 15.37 -9.42 15.62
N ARG A 505 14.76 -8.71 16.57
CA ARG A 505 13.34 -8.93 16.91
C ARG A 505 12.42 -8.57 15.77
N SER A 506 12.73 -7.52 15.02
CA SER A 506 11.94 -7.14 13.85
C SER A 506 11.93 -8.24 12.79
N ILE A 507 13.09 -8.86 12.53
CA ILE A 507 13.24 -9.99 11.61
C ILE A 507 12.40 -11.19 12.06
N ASP A 508 12.38 -11.49 13.36
CA ASP A 508 11.58 -12.60 13.90
C ASP A 508 10.08 -12.42 13.61
N TYR A 509 9.56 -11.18 13.73
CA TYR A 509 8.17 -10.89 13.41
C TYR A 509 7.91 -10.87 11.90
N PHE A 510 8.79 -10.27 11.10
CA PHE A 510 8.64 -10.28 9.64
C PHE A 510 8.65 -11.69 9.05
N LYS A 511 9.44 -12.61 9.61
CA LYS A 511 9.45 -14.02 9.22
C LYS A 511 8.14 -14.75 9.53
N LYS A 512 7.38 -14.31 10.53
CA LYS A 512 6.05 -14.88 10.84
C LYS A 512 4.98 -14.43 9.84
N VAL A 513 5.21 -13.36 9.07
CA VAL A 513 4.24 -12.88 8.08
C VAL A 513 4.14 -13.87 6.94
N PRO A 514 2.95 -14.41 6.63
CA PRO A 514 2.78 -15.34 5.50
C PRO A 514 3.18 -14.66 4.17
N LYS A 515 3.97 -15.34 3.37
CA LYS A 515 4.52 -14.79 2.12
C LYS A 515 3.44 -14.48 1.09
N GLU A 516 2.36 -15.24 1.10
CA GLU A 516 1.20 -15.10 0.21
C GLU A 516 0.25 -13.97 0.64
N SER A 517 0.45 -13.41 1.83
CA SER A 517 -0.35 -12.29 2.32
C SER A 517 0.01 -10.98 1.59
N PRO A 518 -0.89 -9.97 1.58
CA PRO A 518 -0.58 -8.64 1.06
C PRO A 518 0.63 -7.95 1.73
N PHE A 519 1.05 -8.43 2.89
CA PHE A 519 2.20 -7.93 3.65
C PHE A 519 3.48 -8.76 3.44
N GLY A 520 3.42 -9.87 2.70
CA GLY A 520 4.54 -10.78 2.51
C GLY A 520 5.73 -10.11 1.83
N ALA A 521 5.50 -9.41 0.72
CA ALA A 521 6.53 -8.65 0.01
C ALA A 521 7.15 -7.55 0.90
N LYS A 522 6.30 -6.80 1.63
CA LYS A 522 6.73 -5.75 2.56
C LYS A 522 7.59 -6.29 3.69
N ALA A 523 7.16 -7.39 4.32
CA ALA A 523 7.90 -8.04 5.39
C ALA A 523 9.24 -8.57 4.92
N LEU A 524 9.29 -9.14 3.71
CA LEU A 524 10.53 -9.63 3.13
C LEU A 524 11.48 -8.48 2.83
N MET A 525 10.99 -7.40 2.22
CA MET A 525 11.78 -6.19 1.97
C MET A 525 12.37 -5.63 3.26
N LYS A 526 11.56 -5.50 4.31
CA LYS A 526 12.01 -5.01 5.63
C LYS A 526 12.94 -5.95 6.36
N THR A 527 12.85 -7.24 6.10
CA THR A 527 13.85 -8.21 6.58
C THR A 527 15.22 -7.90 5.97
N GLY A 528 15.27 -7.59 4.68
CA GLY A 528 16.49 -7.14 4.00
C GLY A 528 17.06 -5.87 4.61
N ASP A 529 16.22 -4.86 4.85
CA ASP A 529 16.61 -3.59 5.48
C ASP A 529 17.17 -3.80 6.90
N ALA A 530 16.52 -4.65 7.69
CA ALA A 530 16.97 -4.98 9.05
C ALA A 530 18.32 -5.71 9.05
N LEU A 531 18.52 -6.66 8.14
CA LEU A 531 19.79 -7.36 7.97
C LEU A 531 20.91 -6.42 7.54
N TYR A 532 20.61 -5.50 6.63
CA TYR A 532 21.58 -4.48 6.19
C TYR A 532 22.00 -3.57 7.35
N ASN A 533 21.04 -3.11 8.16
CA ASN A 533 21.29 -2.30 9.33
C ASN A 533 22.08 -3.04 10.44
N LEU A 534 22.02 -4.37 10.47
CA LEU A 534 22.84 -5.23 11.31
C LEU A 534 24.26 -5.47 10.78
N GLY A 535 24.58 -4.91 9.58
CA GLY A 535 25.86 -5.17 8.92
C GLY A 535 25.96 -6.55 8.25
N ARG A 536 24.84 -7.31 8.18
CA ARG A 536 24.77 -8.62 7.53
C ARG A 536 24.45 -8.45 6.04
N VAL A 537 25.37 -7.79 5.32
CA VAL A 537 25.16 -7.34 3.96
C VAL A 537 24.86 -8.48 2.98
N ASP A 538 25.58 -9.60 3.07
CA ASP A 538 25.34 -10.76 2.20
C ASP A 538 23.95 -11.35 2.39
N SER A 539 23.50 -11.48 3.63
CA SER A 539 22.15 -11.95 3.93
C SER A 539 21.07 -10.96 3.46
N ALA A 540 21.33 -9.65 3.59
CA ALA A 540 20.44 -8.63 3.07
C ALA A 540 20.30 -8.71 1.55
N LYS A 541 21.43 -8.87 0.86
CA LYS A 541 21.50 -9.06 -0.60
C LYS A 541 20.66 -10.26 -1.05
N GLU A 542 20.82 -11.42 -0.39
CA GLU A 542 20.02 -12.62 -0.68
C GLU A 542 18.52 -12.35 -0.53
N VAL A 543 18.12 -11.63 0.52
CA VAL A 543 16.72 -11.29 0.77
C VAL A 543 16.17 -10.35 -0.28
N TYR A 544 16.91 -9.32 -0.71
CA TYR A 544 16.46 -8.42 -1.77
C TYR A 544 16.34 -9.16 -3.12
N TRP A 545 17.24 -10.08 -3.43
CA TRP A 545 17.10 -10.96 -4.60
C TRP A 545 15.87 -11.89 -4.49
N ASP A 546 15.54 -12.37 -3.28
CA ASP A 546 14.34 -13.17 -3.05
C ASP A 546 13.06 -12.32 -3.27
N VAL A 547 13.06 -11.02 -2.92
CA VAL A 547 11.97 -10.09 -3.27
C VAL A 547 11.78 -10.02 -4.79
N LEU A 548 12.87 -9.80 -5.54
CA LEU A 548 12.81 -9.72 -7.01
C LEU A 548 12.32 -11.01 -7.65
N LYS A 549 12.70 -12.15 -7.10
CA LYS A 549 12.32 -13.46 -7.62
C LYS A 549 10.86 -13.82 -7.34
N ARG A 550 10.38 -13.51 -6.13
CA ARG A 550 9.03 -13.93 -5.70
C ARG A 550 7.95 -12.93 -6.09
N PHE A 551 8.29 -11.66 -6.09
CA PHE A 551 7.33 -10.57 -6.29
C PHE A 551 7.75 -9.65 -7.45
N PRO A 552 8.05 -10.20 -8.65
CA PRO A 552 8.59 -9.41 -9.75
C PRO A 552 7.67 -8.28 -10.23
N GLU A 553 6.37 -8.43 -10.04
CA GLU A 553 5.37 -7.45 -10.46
C GLU A 553 4.92 -6.51 -9.30
N ASP A 554 5.40 -6.72 -8.08
CA ASP A 554 5.11 -5.85 -6.96
C ASP A 554 5.95 -4.56 -7.07
N PRO A 555 5.39 -3.38 -6.75
CA PRO A 555 6.16 -2.12 -6.72
C PRO A 555 7.42 -2.19 -5.83
N LEU A 556 7.43 -3.05 -4.83
CA LEU A 556 8.59 -3.29 -3.96
C LEU A 556 9.78 -3.95 -4.69
N ALA A 557 9.55 -4.61 -5.82
CA ALA A 557 10.65 -5.11 -6.65
C ALA A 557 11.54 -3.97 -7.14
N SER A 558 10.96 -2.85 -7.55
CA SER A 558 11.72 -1.65 -7.91
C SER A 558 12.53 -1.12 -6.73
N GLN A 559 11.97 -1.15 -5.52
CA GLN A 559 12.67 -0.72 -4.30
C GLN A 559 13.81 -1.67 -3.93
N ALA A 560 13.58 -2.99 -4.01
CA ALA A 560 14.63 -3.99 -3.80
C ALA A 560 15.77 -3.84 -4.81
N THR A 561 15.44 -3.52 -6.06
CA THR A 561 16.45 -3.20 -7.09
C THR A 561 17.28 -1.98 -6.69
N LEU A 562 16.62 -0.90 -6.22
CA LEU A 562 17.33 0.31 -5.78
C LEU A 562 18.17 0.04 -4.53
N ALA A 563 17.70 -0.79 -3.59
CA ALA A 563 18.46 -1.19 -2.42
C ALA A 563 19.74 -1.95 -2.81
N LEU A 564 19.64 -2.90 -3.76
CA LEU A 564 20.81 -3.61 -4.31
C LEU A 564 21.77 -2.65 -5.03
N LEU A 565 21.25 -1.72 -5.82
CA LEU A 565 22.06 -0.74 -6.53
C LEU A 565 22.76 0.26 -5.60
N GLY A 566 22.21 0.51 -4.42
CA GLY A 566 22.82 1.33 -3.38
C GLY A 566 24.00 0.67 -2.63
N MET A 567 24.23 -0.62 -2.81
CA MET A 567 25.35 -1.33 -2.20
C MET A 567 26.70 -0.95 -2.85
N GLU A 568 27.80 -1.11 -2.11
CA GLU A 568 29.13 -0.86 -2.64
C GLU A 568 29.49 -1.81 -3.80
N GLU A 569 30.42 -1.40 -4.70
CA GLU A 569 30.83 -2.23 -5.83
C GLU A 569 31.40 -3.60 -5.43
N ARG A 570 32.07 -3.68 -4.27
CA ARG A 570 32.57 -4.95 -3.70
C ARG A 570 31.46 -5.91 -3.27
N GLU A 571 30.29 -5.39 -2.98
CA GLU A 571 29.13 -6.13 -2.48
C GLU A 571 28.20 -6.57 -3.61
N LEU A 572 28.14 -5.78 -4.69
CA LEU A 572 27.33 -6.07 -5.87
C LEU A 572 28.21 -5.99 -7.13
N PRO A 573 28.50 -7.13 -7.80
CA PRO A 573 29.31 -7.17 -9.01
C PRO A 573 28.77 -6.25 -10.12
N PRO A 574 29.65 -5.66 -10.94
CA PRO A 574 29.25 -4.77 -12.05
C PRO A 574 28.24 -5.40 -13.03
N SER A 575 28.37 -6.70 -13.32
CA SER A 575 27.44 -7.45 -14.18
C SER A 575 26.02 -7.51 -13.62
N ASP A 576 25.90 -7.75 -12.31
CA ASP A 576 24.60 -7.79 -11.65
C ASP A 576 24.00 -6.39 -11.54
N ARG A 577 24.84 -5.39 -11.25
CA ARG A 577 24.44 -3.98 -11.24
C ARG A 577 23.89 -3.54 -12.59
N GLU A 578 24.57 -3.88 -13.69
CA GLU A 578 24.10 -3.58 -15.04
C GLU A 578 22.75 -4.24 -15.34
N LYS A 579 22.62 -5.54 -15.02
CA LYS A 579 21.37 -6.29 -15.22
C LYS A 579 20.20 -5.66 -14.44
N LEU A 580 20.43 -5.28 -13.19
CA LEU A 580 19.43 -4.64 -12.35
C LEU A 580 19.03 -3.27 -12.90
N ILE A 581 19.99 -2.45 -13.34
CA ILE A 581 19.70 -1.14 -13.92
C ILE A 581 18.87 -1.29 -15.19
N LYS A 582 19.27 -2.17 -16.10
CA LYS A 582 18.52 -2.43 -17.35
C LYS A 582 17.09 -2.91 -17.05
N GLY A 583 16.93 -3.85 -16.13
CA GLY A 583 15.62 -4.34 -15.71
C GLY A 583 14.75 -3.25 -15.05
N TYR A 584 15.34 -2.41 -14.22
CA TYR A 584 14.64 -1.28 -13.61
C TYR A 584 14.17 -0.27 -14.65
N LEU A 585 15.04 0.16 -15.55
CA LEU A 585 14.72 1.15 -16.58
C LEU A 585 13.67 0.65 -17.58
N GLN A 586 13.60 -0.67 -17.80
CA GLN A 586 12.55 -1.26 -18.63
C GLN A 586 11.16 -1.18 -17.97
N LYS A 587 11.09 -1.35 -16.64
CA LYS A 587 9.84 -1.31 -15.86
C LYS A 587 9.41 0.11 -15.51
N GLU A 588 10.37 0.95 -15.16
CA GLU A 588 10.18 2.29 -14.60
C GLU A 588 10.91 3.37 -15.41
N PRO A 589 10.63 3.51 -16.72
CA PRO A 589 11.40 4.41 -17.60
C PRO A 589 11.29 5.89 -17.21
N ASN A 590 10.20 6.28 -16.57
CA ASN A 590 9.92 7.65 -16.15
C ASN A 590 10.14 7.90 -14.64
N SER A 591 10.77 6.96 -13.95
CA SER A 591 11.12 7.09 -12.54
C SER A 591 12.01 8.31 -12.28
N PRO A 592 11.89 8.98 -11.13
CA PRO A 592 12.82 10.02 -10.71
C PRO A 592 14.30 9.58 -10.74
N TYR A 593 14.55 8.28 -10.60
CA TYR A 593 15.89 7.68 -10.61
C TYR A 593 16.37 7.27 -11.98
N ALA A 594 15.49 7.24 -12.98
CA ALA A 594 15.81 6.71 -14.30
C ALA A 594 17.00 7.40 -14.94
N GLN A 595 17.10 8.70 -14.80
CA GLN A 595 18.20 9.48 -15.40
C GLN A 595 19.54 9.20 -14.71
N GLU A 596 19.56 9.12 -13.39
CA GLU A 596 20.75 8.77 -12.63
C GLU A 596 21.20 7.33 -12.94
N LEU A 597 20.26 6.41 -13.01
CA LEU A 597 20.54 5.02 -13.36
C LEU A 597 21.04 4.88 -14.81
N LYS A 598 20.50 5.63 -15.76
CA LYS A 598 21.04 5.71 -17.12
C LYS A 598 22.49 6.20 -17.14
N TYR A 599 22.79 7.22 -16.34
CA TYR A 599 24.16 7.72 -16.22
C TYR A 599 25.12 6.66 -15.64
N GLN A 600 24.69 5.95 -14.58
CA GLN A 600 25.46 4.85 -13.99
C GLN A 600 25.63 3.68 -14.99
N LEU A 601 24.59 3.37 -15.74
CA LEU A 601 24.68 2.34 -16.79
C LEU A 601 25.72 2.71 -17.85
N ALA A 602 25.73 3.95 -18.29
CA ALA A 602 26.72 4.43 -19.22
C ALA A 602 28.15 4.32 -18.65
N ASP A 603 28.34 4.63 -17.37
CA ASP A 603 29.63 4.46 -16.67
C ASP A 603 30.10 3.00 -16.64
N LEU A 604 29.18 2.07 -16.31
CA LEU A 604 29.46 0.64 -16.30
C LEU A 604 29.85 0.12 -17.72
N LEU A 605 29.10 0.55 -18.73
CA LEU A 605 29.37 0.18 -20.12
C LEU A 605 30.72 0.73 -20.60
N ILE A 606 31.11 1.93 -20.21
CA ILE A 606 32.41 2.52 -20.48
C ILE A 606 33.53 1.68 -19.84
N LYS A 607 33.37 1.32 -18.56
CA LYS A 607 34.34 0.48 -17.84
C LYS A 607 34.52 -0.91 -18.48
N ARG A 608 33.47 -1.43 -19.11
CA ARG A 608 33.49 -2.71 -19.84
C ARG A 608 34.00 -2.60 -21.29
N GLY A 609 34.15 -1.38 -21.78
CA GLY A 609 34.61 -1.12 -23.14
C GLY A 609 33.52 -0.98 -24.19
N GLU A 610 32.25 -1.03 -23.82
CA GLU A 610 31.08 -0.90 -24.70
C GLU A 610 30.73 0.57 -24.96
N LYS A 611 31.68 1.32 -25.52
CA LYS A 611 31.58 2.76 -25.73
C LYS A 611 30.37 3.18 -26.57
N ARG A 612 29.99 2.41 -27.60
CA ARG A 612 28.86 2.74 -28.48
C ARG A 612 27.49 2.72 -27.79
N GLU A 613 27.30 1.75 -26.89
CA GLU A 613 26.04 1.71 -26.10
C GLU A 613 26.02 2.83 -25.07
N ALA A 614 27.14 3.08 -24.40
CA ALA A 614 27.27 4.18 -23.46
C ALA A 614 27.02 5.54 -24.16
N GLU A 615 27.55 5.74 -25.34
CA GLU A 615 27.36 6.96 -26.15
C GLU A 615 25.88 7.24 -26.40
N LYS A 616 25.10 6.24 -26.83
CA LYS A 616 23.65 6.39 -27.05
C LYS A 616 22.91 6.86 -25.80
N ILE A 617 23.22 6.26 -24.65
CA ILE A 617 22.59 6.60 -23.39
C ILE A 617 22.98 8.03 -22.97
N LEU A 618 24.24 8.40 -23.14
CA LEU A 618 24.72 9.74 -22.79
C LEU A 618 24.12 10.83 -23.70
N ILE A 619 23.94 10.55 -24.98
CA ILE A 619 23.25 11.44 -25.92
C ILE A 619 21.80 11.61 -25.54
N GLU A 620 21.09 10.51 -25.18
CA GLU A 620 19.70 10.56 -24.70
C GLU A 620 19.57 11.45 -23.46
N LEU A 621 20.48 11.31 -22.50
CA LEU A 621 20.52 12.15 -21.29
C LEU A 621 20.78 13.62 -21.62
N PHE A 622 21.60 13.89 -22.61
CA PHE A 622 21.95 15.24 -23.05
C PHE A 622 20.78 15.90 -23.82
N GLU A 623 20.12 15.19 -24.72
CA GLU A 623 19.00 15.71 -25.51
C GLU A 623 17.72 15.89 -24.70
N GLY A 624 17.58 15.13 -23.61
CA GLY A 624 16.46 15.23 -22.69
C GLY A 624 16.53 16.44 -21.74
N SER A 625 15.46 16.66 -20.97
CA SER A 625 15.42 17.68 -19.90
C SER A 625 16.06 17.18 -18.59
N SER A 626 17.16 16.44 -18.70
CA SER A 626 17.85 15.85 -17.57
C SER A 626 18.64 16.88 -16.75
N PRO A 627 18.58 16.85 -15.40
CA PRO A 627 19.51 17.61 -14.57
C PRO A 627 20.97 17.14 -14.74
N LEU A 628 21.19 15.95 -15.30
CA LEU A 628 22.51 15.38 -15.56
C LEU A 628 23.04 15.70 -16.97
N LYS A 629 22.35 16.54 -17.73
CA LYS A 629 22.64 16.88 -19.11
C LYS A 629 24.12 17.18 -19.35
N TYR A 630 24.71 18.06 -18.58
CA TYR A 630 26.10 18.47 -18.76
C TYR A 630 27.11 17.48 -18.15
N LYS A 631 26.72 16.72 -17.13
CA LYS A 631 27.50 15.57 -16.64
C LYS A 631 27.59 14.48 -17.71
N ALA A 632 26.47 14.19 -18.36
CA ALA A 632 26.45 13.23 -19.47
C ALA A 632 27.34 13.67 -20.64
N LEU A 633 27.30 14.96 -20.97
CA LEU A 633 28.13 15.52 -22.04
C LEU A 633 29.62 15.49 -21.69
N LEU A 634 29.98 15.76 -20.43
CA LEU A 634 31.37 15.59 -19.94
C LEU A 634 31.83 14.14 -20.04
N LYS A 635 30.96 13.21 -19.70
CA LYS A 635 31.25 11.79 -19.77
C LYS A 635 31.39 11.35 -21.21
N LEU A 636 30.55 11.85 -22.11
CA LEU A 636 30.64 11.63 -23.54
C LEU A 636 31.98 12.16 -24.10
N ALA A 637 32.38 13.37 -23.70
CA ALA A 637 33.67 13.92 -24.06
C ALA A 637 34.87 13.08 -23.55
N SER A 638 34.69 12.40 -22.40
CA SER A 638 35.79 11.55 -21.86
C SER A 638 36.05 10.29 -22.69
N ILE A 639 35.07 9.81 -23.45
CA ILE A 639 35.17 8.62 -24.29
C ILE A 639 35.39 8.94 -25.76
N GLU A 640 35.24 10.21 -26.15
CA GLU A 640 35.47 10.68 -27.49
C GLU A 640 36.96 10.60 -27.84
N GLU A 641 37.26 9.92 -28.92
CA GLU A 641 38.67 9.69 -29.39
C GLU A 641 39.15 10.81 -30.29
N ASP A 642 38.27 11.41 -31.06
CA ASP A 642 38.64 12.56 -31.90
C ASP A 642 38.77 13.82 -31.04
N LYS A 643 39.99 14.36 -31.00
CA LYS A 643 40.30 15.53 -30.16
C LYS A 643 39.49 16.76 -30.55
N ARG A 644 39.11 16.92 -31.83
CA ARG A 644 38.31 18.06 -32.29
C ARG A 644 36.86 17.93 -31.82
N ASN A 645 36.26 16.77 -31.98
CA ASN A 645 34.93 16.48 -31.49
C ASN A 645 34.87 16.61 -29.96
N LYS A 646 35.89 16.11 -29.29
CA LYS A 646 36.00 16.26 -27.82
C LYS A 646 36.03 17.72 -27.40
N ALA A 647 36.77 18.58 -28.14
CA ALA A 647 36.81 20.03 -27.88
C ALA A 647 35.43 20.67 -28.05
N VAL A 648 34.66 20.30 -29.08
CA VAL A 648 33.29 20.80 -29.27
C VAL A 648 32.36 20.41 -28.09
N LEU A 649 32.45 19.18 -27.65
CA LEU A 649 31.65 18.71 -26.52
C LEU A 649 32.00 19.46 -25.23
N LEU A 650 33.28 19.59 -24.90
CA LEU A 650 33.77 20.32 -23.74
C LEU A 650 33.42 21.79 -23.80
N TYR A 651 33.55 22.42 -24.98
CA TYR A 651 33.18 23.83 -25.15
C TYR A 651 31.68 24.07 -24.88
N LYS A 652 30.85 23.15 -25.32
CA LYS A 652 29.41 23.24 -25.04
C LYS A 652 29.10 23.14 -23.56
N VAL A 653 29.75 22.24 -22.81
CA VAL A 653 29.61 22.14 -21.35
C VAL A 653 30.12 23.41 -20.66
N TYR A 654 31.25 23.93 -21.15
CA TYR A 654 31.84 25.17 -20.59
C TYR A 654 30.89 26.36 -20.73
N LYS A 655 30.26 26.51 -21.90
CA LYS A 655 29.39 27.68 -22.22
C LYS A 655 28.01 27.59 -21.61
N GLU A 656 27.38 26.40 -21.63
CA GLU A 656 26.00 26.19 -21.28
C GLU A 656 25.83 25.56 -19.90
N GLY A 657 26.85 24.87 -19.39
CA GLY A 657 26.87 24.25 -18.08
C GLY A 657 27.04 25.26 -16.95
N SER A 658 26.82 24.83 -15.74
CA SER A 658 26.93 25.66 -14.55
C SER A 658 27.80 25.04 -13.48
N GLY A 659 28.37 25.86 -12.59
CA GLY A 659 29.09 25.37 -11.44
C GLY A 659 30.32 24.51 -11.76
N GLU A 660 30.36 23.32 -11.16
CA GLU A 660 31.52 22.43 -11.24
C GLU A 660 31.75 21.85 -12.65
N GLU A 661 30.68 21.52 -13.35
CA GLU A 661 30.75 20.94 -14.69
C GLU A 661 31.43 21.89 -15.69
N SER A 662 31.04 23.14 -15.66
CA SER A 662 31.64 24.17 -16.51
C SER A 662 33.14 24.38 -16.17
N ALA A 663 33.47 24.40 -14.89
CA ALA A 663 34.86 24.54 -14.44
C ALA A 663 35.75 23.34 -14.84
N ILE A 664 35.23 22.11 -14.76
CA ILE A 664 35.90 20.89 -15.21
C ILE A 664 36.12 20.97 -16.72
N ALA A 665 35.04 21.26 -17.46
CA ALA A 665 35.09 21.37 -18.90
C ALA A 665 36.10 22.41 -19.38
N GLY A 666 36.13 23.57 -18.72
CA GLY A 666 37.11 24.65 -19.02
C GLY A 666 38.55 24.21 -18.85
N ARG A 667 38.86 23.56 -17.73
CA ARG A 667 40.22 23.03 -17.47
C ARG A 667 40.65 21.97 -18.47
N GLU A 668 39.77 21.02 -18.79
CA GLU A 668 40.08 19.97 -19.75
C GLU A 668 40.18 20.56 -21.19
N LEU A 669 39.36 21.53 -21.51
CA LEU A 669 39.36 22.20 -22.81
C LEU A 669 40.64 22.99 -23.02
N VAL A 670 41.11 23.72 -21.99
CA VAL A 670 42.42 24.41 -22.06
C VAL A 670 43.55 23.43 -22.38
N LYS A 671 43.64 22.32 -21.66
CA LYS A 671 44.64 21.27 -21.91
C LYS A 671 44.54 20.72 -23.32
N LEU A 672 43.31 20.49 -23.76
CA LEU A 672 43.07 19.92 -25.09
C LEU A 672 43.46 20.91 -26.23
N TYR A 673 43.17 22.21 -26.07
CA TYR A 673 43.57 23.24 -27.01
C TYR A 673 45.09 23.40 -27.06
N GLU A 674 45.78 23.33 -25.92
CA GLU A 674 47.24 23.28 -25.86
C GLU A 674 47.82 22.07 -26.63
N GLU A 675 47.22 20.86 -26.42
CA GLU A 675 47.64 19.66 -27.16
C GLU A 675 47.36 19.74 -28.64
N LEU A 676 46.29 20.41 -29.07
CA LEU A 676 45.96 20.66 -30.49
C LEU A 676 46.78 21.79 -31.11
N GLY A 677 47.59 22.50 -30.34
CA GLY A 677 48.34 23.66 -30.78
C GLY A 677 47.49 24.93 -30.96
N ASP A 678 46.24 24.92 -30.57
CA ASP A 678 45.34 26.08 -30.58
C ASP A 678 45.52 26.92 -29.28
N LEU A 679 46.72 27.49 -29.19
CA LEU A 679 47.10 28.26 -28.03
C LEU A 679 46.26 29.54 -27.84
N GLN A 680 45.70 30.06 -28.91
CA GLN A 680 44.85 31.24 -28.85
C GLN A 680 43.55 30.93 -28.09
N SER A 681 42.84 29.84 -28.47
CA SER A 681 41.62 29.41 -27.80
C SER A 681 41.85 29.00 -26.35
N ALA A 682 42.99 28.39 -26.06
CA ALA A 682 43.39 28.09 -24.68
C ALA A 682 43.55 29.36 -23.84
N ALA A 683 44.20 30.38 -24.36
CA ALA A 683 44.38 31.65 -23.65
C ALA A 683 43.06 32.40 -23.44
N GLU A 684 42.18 32.43 -24.45
CA GLU A 684 40.87 33.04 -24.37
C GLU A 684 39.99 32.43 -23.22
N LEU A 685 40.08 31.11 -23.02
CA LEU A 685 39.39 30.46 -21.92
C LEU A 685 39.96 30.84 -20.54
N LEU A 686 41.29 30.94 -20.45
CA LEU A 686 42.00 31.32 -19.26
C LEU A 686 41.81 32.77 -18.82
N GLU A 687 41.49 33.66 -19.78
CA GLU A 687 41.15 35.06 -19.46
C GLU A 687 40.01 35.24 -18.46
N GLY A 688 39.03 34.31 -18.53
CA GLY A 688 37.84 34.30 -17.64
C GLY A 688 38.10 33.67 -16.26
N GLY A 689 39.26 33.09 -16.03
CA GLY A 689 39.63 32.37 -14.83
C GLY A 689 40.13 33.23 -13.66
N ASP A 690 40.77 32.57 -12.73
CA ASP A 690 41.39 33.26 -11.53
C ASP A 690 42.66 34.01 -11.95
N LEU A 691 43.32 34.60 -10.96
CA LEU A 691 44.55 35.42 -11.22
C LEU A 691 45.70 34.55 -11.81
N SER A 692 45.78 33.29 -11.41
CA SER A 692 46.79 32.36 -11.94
C SER A 692 46.46 31.96 -13.39
N ASP A 693 45.20 31.74 -13.70
CA ASP A 693 44.74 31.45 -15.08
C ASP A 693 44.98 32.63 -15.98
N LYS A 694 44.71 33.85 -15.52
CA LYS A 694 45.01 35.08 -16.25
C LYS A 694 46.51 35.26 -16.49
N GLU A 695 47.36 34.96 -15.51
CA GLU A 695 48.80 34.95 -15.73
C GLU A 695 49.23 33.98 -16.83
N ARG A 696 48.64 32.76 -16.78
CA ARG A 696 48.90 31.76 -17.81
C ARG A 696 48.44 32.20 -19.21
N ALA A 697 47.22 32.81 -19.28
CA ALA A 697 46.74 33.40 -20.52
C ALA A 697 47.70 34.45 -21.08
N MET A 698 48.16 35.35 -20.22
CA MET A 698 49.16 36.36 -20.58
C MET A 698 50.44 35.74 -21.10
N GLN A 699 50.94 34.70 -20.48
CA GLN A 699 52.16 33.98 -20.94
C GLN A 699 51.98 33.34 -22.30
N ILE A 700 50.77 32.70 -22.51
CA ILE A 700 50.46 32.10 -23.81
C ILE A 700 50.38 33.17 -24.90
N TYR A 701 49.65 34.25 -24.66
CA TYR A 701 49.56 35.35 -25.63
C TYR A 701 50.92 35.97 -25.92
N ALA A 702 51.78 36.16 -24.94
CA ALA A 702 53.15 36.60 -25.19
C ALA A 702 53.95 35.60 -26.03
N ASN A 703 53.77 34.29 -25.84
CA ASN A 703 54.42 33.26 -26.63
C ASN A 703 53.98 33.19 -28.08
N ILE A 704 52.66 33.44 -28.32
CA ILE A 704 52.10 33.49 -29.71
C ILE A 704 52.14 34.90 -30.34
N GLN A 705 52.85 35.80 -29.67
CA GLN A 705 53.10 37.17 -30.12
C GLN A 705 51.82 38.05 -30.22
N ARG A 706 50.76 37.70 -29.51
CA ARG A 706 49.57 38.55 -29.36
C ARG A 706 49.78 39.57 -28.26
N TRP A 707 50.67 40.51 -28.55
CA TRP A 707 51.14 41.52 -27.57
C TRP A 707 50.00 42.42 -27.09
N ASP A 708 49.02 42.69 -27.94
CA ASP A 708 47.82 43.46 -27.59
C ASP A 708 47.04 42.84 -26.42
N ARG A 709 46.80 41.53 -26.51
CA ARG A 709 46.07 40.76 -25.45
C ARG A 709 46.93 40.55 -24.21
N ALA A 710 48.23 40.21 -24.44
CA ALA A 710 49.18 40.05 -23.35
C ALA A 710 49.30 41.32 -22.49
N LEU A 711 49.38 42.49 -23.15
CA LEU A 711 49.47 43.81 -22.49
C LEU A 711 48.17 44.11 -21.74
N ALA A 712 46.99 43.84 -22.30
CA ALA A 712 45.71 44.10 -21.65
C ALA A 712 45.61 43.30 -20.32
N ILE A 713 45.96 42.02 -20.34
CA ILE A 713 45.93 41.19 -19.14
C ILE A 713 47.01 41.63 -18.14
N ALA A 714 48.20 41.95 -18.62
CA ALA A 714 49.27 42.46 -17.78
C ALA A 714 48.85 43.71 -17.01
N ASN A 715 48.21 44.65 -17.67
CA ASN A 715 47.69 45.84 -17.01
C ASN A 715 46.59 45.54 -16.01
N GLN A 716 45.67 44.59 -16.31
CA GLN A 716 44.67 44.14 -15.38
C GLN A 716 45.27 43.49 -14.12
N LEU A 717 46.21 42.57 -14.28
CA LEU A 717 46.89 41.88 -13.15
C LEU A 717 47.71 42.88 -12.33
N THR A 718 48.36 43.80 -12.97
CA THR A 718 49.15 44.86 -12.33
C THR A 718 48.27 45.78 -11.48
N SER A 719 47.08 46.16 -12.01
CA SER A 719 46.12 47.00 -11.27
C SER A 719 45.58 46.32 -10.02
N LEU A 720 45.49 44.98 -10.04
CA LEU A 720 45.07 44.15 -8.92
C LEU A 720 46.20 43.83 -7.91
N GLY A 721 47.40 44.33 -8.18
CA GLY A 721 48.55 44.11 -7.32
C GLY A 721 49.16 42.70 -7.38
N TYR A 722 48.78 41.94 -8.40
CA TYR A 722 49.31 40.58 -8.57
C TYR A 722 50.81 40.53 -8.80
N ARG A 723 51.49 39.59 -8.18
CA ARG A 723 52.97 39.41 -8.31
C ARG A 723 53.31 37.91 -8.25
N SER A 724 54.15 37.48 -9.18
CA SER A 724 54.80 36.18 -9.17
C SER A 724 56.16 36.29 -9.92
N PRO A 725 57.13 35.42 -9.68
CA PRO A 725 58.39 35.45 -10.46
C PRO A 725 58.14 35.21 -11.96
N SER A 726 57.24 34.37 -12.33
CA SER A 726 56.89 34.08 -13.75
C SER A 726 56.16 35.25 -14.40
N PHE A 727 55.34 35.95 -13.65
CA PHE A 727 54.62 37.14 -14.06
C PHE A 727 55.58 38.24 -14.44
N ASP A 728 56.50 38.59 -13.57
CA ASP A 728 57.49 39.64 -13.78
C ASP A 728 58.39 39.34 -15.01
N ASN A 729 58.80 38.09 -15.21
CA ASN A 729 59.56 37.67 -16.39
C ASN A 729 58.74 37.81 -17.66
N THR A 730 57.45 37.51 -17.63
CA THR A 730 56.57 37.68 -18.80
C THR A 730 56.32 39.16 -19.05
N LEU A 731 56.15 39.97 -18.03
CA LEU A 731 56.02 41.43 -18.15
C LEU A 731 57.24 42.02 -18.85
N TRP A 732 58.45 41.49 -18.58
CA TRP A 732 59.62 41.96 -19.28
C TRP A 732 59.54 41.67 -20.80
N LYS A 733 59.15 40.47 -21.20
CA LYS A 733 58.96 40.14 -22.60
C LYS A 733 57.89 41.06 -23.27
N ILE A 734 56.79 41.34 -22.57
CA ILE A 734 55.73 42.21 -23.07
C ILE A 734 56.30 43.63 -23.27
N TYR A 735 57.08 44.13 -22.27
CA TYR A 735 57.73 45.43 -22.35
C TYR A 735 58.70 45.51 -23.54
N GLU A 736 59.52 44.55 -23.75
CA GLU A 736 60.46 44.51 -24.88
C GLU A 736 59.76 44.71 -26.25
N ASN A 737 58.54 44.22 -26.42
CA ASN A 737 57.83 44.24 -27.65
C ASN A 737 56.77 45.38 -27.75
N THR A 738 56.23 45.86 -26.66
CA THR A 738 55.19 46.91 -26.60
C THR A 738 55.71 48.29 -26.25
N LYS A 739 56.85 48.27 -25.53
CA LYS A 739 57.45 49.50 -24.92
C LYS A 739 56.50 50.25 -24.01
N ASP A 740 55.51 49.53 -23.41
CA ASP A 740 54.52 50.16 -22.51
C ASP A 740 55.17 50.61 -21.22
N ARG A 741 54.97 51.88 -20.90
CA ARG A 741 55.60 52.55 -19.71
C ARG A 741 55.03 52.02 -18.39
N ASN A 742 53.73 51.68 -18.36
CA ASN A 742 53.12 51.20 -17.13
C ASN A 742 53.70 49.86 -16.72
N ILE A 743 53.93 48.96 -17.70
CA ILE A 743 54.60 47.70 -17.51
C ILE A 743 56.02 47.92 -16.95
N LEU A 744 56.77 48.83 -17.55
CA LEU A 744 58.13 49.17 -17.13
C LEU A 744 58.13 49.70 -15.67
N THR A 745 57.16 50.55 -15.34
CA THR A 745 57.01 51.14 -13.98
C THR A 745 56.68 50.00 -12.98
N THR A 746 55.88 49.01 -13.39
CA THR A 746 55.59 47.85 -12.57
C THR A 746 56.80 46.99 -12.29
N LEU A 747 57.63 46.76 -13.32
CA LEU A 747 58.90 46.00 -13.24
C LEU A 747 59.97 46.61 -12.37
N THR A 748 59.97 47.95 -12.25
CA THR A 748 60.89 48.62 -11.31
C THR A 748 60.69 48.20 -9.85
N LYS A 749 59.50 47.70 -9.53
CA LYS A 749 59.11 47.23 -8.19
C LYS A 749 59.15 45.70 -8.06
N SER A 750 59.76 45.00 -9.05
CA SER A 750 59.90 43.53 -9.00
C SER A 750 60.74 43.09 -7.79
N GLN A 751 60.38 41.91 -7.26
CA GLN A 751 61.15 41.28 -6.19
C GLN A 751 62.49 40.66 -6.70
N ASP A 752 62.51 40.36 -8.01
CA ASP A 752 63.76 39.94 -8.64
C ASP A 752 64.69 41.13 -8.82
N ILE A 753 65.78 41.09 -8.08
CA ILE A 753 66.74 42.16 -8.04
C ILE A 753 67.34 42.47 -9.40
N ASN A 754 67.57 41.46 -10.26
CA ASN A 754 68.08 41.64 -11.61
C ASN A 754 67.03 42.32 -12.52
N LEU A 755 65.81 41.86 -12.47
CA LEU A 755 64.73 42.37 -13.28
C LEU A 755 64.37 43.79 -12.86
N SER A 756 64.27 44.06 -11.56
CA SER A 756 64.08 45.38 -11.01
C SER A 756 65.17 46.37 -11.41
N ALA A 757 66.48 45.96 -11.30
CA ALA A 757 67.57 46.76 -11.71
C ALA A 757 67.53 47.10 -13.19
N LYS A 758 67.27 46.06 -14.01
CA LYS A 758 67.16 46.22 -15.48
C LYS A 758 66.00 47.19 -15.87
N ALA A 759 64.85 47.04 -15.24
CA ALA A 759 63.70 47.93 -15.46
C ALA A 759 63.96 49.35 -15.05
N LYS A 760 64.56 49.56 -13.87
CA LYS A 760 64.95 50.87 -13.40
C LYS A 760 65.97 51.52 -14.32
N LEU A 761 66.96 50.78 -14.83
CA LEU A 761 67.93 51.26 -15.77
C LEU A 761 67.33 51.73 -17.08
N GLU A 762 66.39 50.89 -17.64
CA GLU A 762 65.66 51.23 -18.85
C GLU A 762 64.75 52.43 -18.63
N MET A 763 64.08 52.56 -17.45
CA MET A 763 63.28 53.72 -17.10
C MET A 763 64.17 54.99 -17.07
N ALA A 764 65.35 54.88 -16.47
CA ALA A 764 66.28 55.96 -16.43
C ALA A 764 66.71 56.42 -17.81
N LYS A 765 67.01 55.51 -18.74
CA LYS A 765 67.34 55.80 -20.13
C LYS A 765 66.17 56.50 -20.84
N LEU A 766 64.93 56.04 -20.65
CA LEU A 766 63.75 56.65 -21.23
C LEU A 766 63.56 58.11 -20.70
N LEU A 767 63.74 58.36 -19.43
CA LEU A 767 63.63 59.65 -18.80
C LEU A 767 64.72 60.55 -19.28
N LYS A 768 65.92 60.02 -19.51
CA LYS A 768 67.00 60.82 -20.16
C LYS A 768 66.64 61.26 -21.60
N ALA A 769 66.09 60.32 -22.36
CA ALA A 769 65.63 60.64 -23.71
C ALA A 769 64.48 61.68 -23.73
N GLU A 770 63.70 61.76 -22.67
CA GLU A 770 62.64 62.78 -22.45
C GLU A 770 63.18 64.08 -21.87
N GLU A 771 64.48 64.27 -21.81
CA GLU A 771 65.17 65.45 -21.22
C GLU A 771 64.92 65.65 -19.73
N LYS A 772 64.68 64.50 -18.99
CA LYS A 772 64.43 64.51 -17.54
C LYS A 772 65.55 63.82 -16.73
N PRO A 773 66.76 64.30 -16.83
CA PRO A 773 67.89 63.57 -16.22
C PRO A 773 67.86 63.53 -14.68
N ARG A 774 67.12 64.48 -14.04
CA ARG A 774 66.97 64.42 -12.55
C ARG A 774 66.12 63.29 -12.09
N GLU A 775 64.99 63.03 -12.74
CA GLU A 775 64.12 61.93 -12.51
C GLU A 775 64.81 60.59 -12.86
N ALA A 776 65.60 60.55 -13.92
CA ALA A 776 66.42 59.40 -14.25
C ALA A 776 67.42 59.03 -13.10
N LEU A 777 68.03 60.05 -12.48
CA LEU A 777 68.92 59.83 -11.35
C LEU A 777 68.25 59.17 -10.16
N GLU A 778 67.01 59.43 -9.89
CA GLU A 778 66.24 58.74 -8.80
C GLU A 778 66.27 57.22 -8.97
N TYR A 779 66.03 56.75 -10.18
CA TYR A 779 66.09 55.33 -10.48
C TYR A 779 67.49 54.74 -10.43
N LEU A 780 68.51 55.52 -10.89
CA LEU A 780 69.86 55.05 -10.90
C LEU A 780 70.47 55.02 -9.47
N VAL A 781 70.13 55.97 -8.64
CA VAL A 781 70.46 55.97 -7.23
C VAL A 781 69.77 54.81 -6.49
N ASP A 782 68.52 54.58 -6.79
CA ASP A 782 67.78 53.49 -6.17
C ASP A 782 68.40 52.14 -6.54
N ILE A 783 68.83 51.91 -7.77
CA ILE A 783 69.62 50.72 -8.12
C ILE A 783 70.85 50.58 -7.27
N SER A 784 71.61 51.70 -7.03
CA SER A 784 72.83 51.70 -6.26
C SER A 784 72.61 51.36 -4.78
N LEU A 785 71.41 51.56 -4.28
CA LEU A 785 71.06 51.34 -2.86
C LEU A 785 70.41 49.96 -2.66
N ASN A 786 69.50 49.57 -3.57
CA ASN A 786 68.62 48.47 -3.35
C ASN A 786 68.86 47.26 -4.27
N ASN A 787 69.64 47.37 -5.34
CA ASN A 787 69.84 46.31 -6.33
C ASN A 787 71.33 45.89 -6.44
N LYS A 788 72.10 45.99 -5.32
CA LYS A 788 73.50 45.56 -5.30
C LYS A 788 73.58 44.03 -5.63
N GLY A 789 74.47 43.70 -6.56
CA GLY A 789 74.68 42.32 -7.07
C GLY A 789 73.81 41.98 -8.29
N ALA A 790 72.96 42.87 -8.71
CA ALA A 790 72.27 42.68 -9.97
C ALA A 790 73.18 42.81 -11.21
N GLN A 791 72.91 42.08 -12.27
CA GLN A 791 73.70 42.14 -13.52
C GLN A 791 73.80 43.57 -14.09
N ALA A 792 72.72 44.32 -14.01
CA ALA A 792 72.67 45.73 -14.51
C ALA A 792 73.28 46.73 -13.53
N TYR A 793 73.74 46.30 -12.35
CA TYR A 793 74.24 47.23 -11.30
C TYR A 793 75.34 48.12 -11.74
N ASN A 794 76.41 47.58 -12.23
CA ASN A 794 77.56 48.39 -12.66
C ASN A 794 77.26 49.29 -13.88
N SER A 795 76.46 48.77 -14.82
CA SER A 795 75.97 49.58 -15.95
C SER A 795 75.12 50.75 -15.49
N ALA A 796 74.30 50.56 -14.42
CA ALA A 796 73.47 51.59 -13.87
C ALA A 796 74.33 52.64 -13.12
N ILE A 797 75.37 52.20 -12.43
CA ILE A 797 76.31 53.10 -11.78
C ILE A 797 77.03 53.98 -12.85
N LEU A 798 77.51 53.35 -13.92
CA LEU A 798 78.15 54.09 -15.02
C LEU A 798 77.20 55.08 -15.73
N GLU A 799 75.95 54.65 -15.97
CA GLU A 799 74.92 55.57 -16.54
C GLU A 799 74.60 56.70 -15.56
N GLY A 800 74.55 56.45 -14.26
CA GLY A 800 74.35 57.47 -13.23
C GLY A 800 75.51 58.49 -13.16
N VAL A 801 76.75 58.03 -13.25
CA VAL A 801 77.90 58.85 -13.36
C VAL A 801 77.82 59.80 -14.55
N GLN A 802 77.49 59.26 -15.71
CA GLN A 802 77.24 59.99 -16.93
C GLN A 802 76.08 61.02 -16.77
N THR A 803 75.01 60.65 -16.14
CA THR A 803 73.88 61.56 -15.91
C THR A 803 74.24 62.69 -14.97
N PHE A 804 74.98 62.39 -13.91
CA PHE A 804 75.54 63.40 -12.98
C PHE A 804 76.45 64.42 -13.77
N LEU A 805 77.24 63.92 -14.75
CA LEU A 805 78.12 64.75 -15.52
C LEU A 805 77.32 65.67 -16.51
N GLU A 806 76.28 65.11 -17.11
CA GLU A 806 75.31 65.88 -17.95
C GLU A 806 74.68 67.03 -17.18
N LEU A 807 74.41 66.84 -15.88
CA LEU A 807 73.88 67.83 -14.98
C LEU A 807 74.94 68.72 -14.35
N ARG A 808 76.22 68.58 -14.77
CA ARG A 808 77.37 69.35 -14.27
C ARG A 808 77.70 69.13 -12.78
N LEU A 809 77.23 67.99 -12.20
CA LEU A 809 77.43 67.57 -10.82
C LEU A 809 78.67 66.66 -10.64
N ARG A 810 79.87 67.25 -10.95
CA ARG A 810 81.08 66.37 -11.09
C ARG A 810 81.56 65.76 -9.76
N ARG A 811 81.21 66.36 -8.64
CA ARG A 811 81.57 65.80 -7.33
C ARG A 811 80.69 64.57 -6.99
N ASP A 812 79.38 64.77 -7.26
CA ASP A 812 78.44 63.68 -7.05
C ASP A 812 78.67 62.46 -7.98
N ALA A 813 79.05 62.73 -9.24
CA ALA A 813 79.53 61.76 -10.22
C ALA A 813 80.69 60.93 -9.67
N SER A 814 81.67 61.55 -9.03
CA SER A 814 82.80 60.85 -8.46
C SER A 814 82.43 59.95 -7.31
N CYS A 815 81.64 60.47 -6.34
CA CYS A 815 81.19 59.69 -5.21
C CYS A 815 80.23 58.53 -5.62
N PHE A 816 79.45 58.74 -6.67
CA PHE A 816 78.59 57.64 -7.25
C PHE A 816 79.39 56.57 -7.96
N LEU A 817 80.49 56.91 -8.59
CA LEU A 817 81.40 55.96 -9.21
C LEU A 817 82.09 55.01 -8.20
N GLU A 818 82.32 55.46 -6.95
CA GLU A 818 82.89 54.62 -5.89
C GLU A 818 81.97 53.47 -5.45
N ARG A 819 80.64 53.55 -5.82
CA ARG A 819 79.68 52.46 -5.49
C ARG A 819 79.78 51.26 -6.47
N ILE A 820 80.68 51.38 -7.47
CA ILE A 820 80.83 50.26 -8.47
C ILE A 820 81.29 48.97 -7.80
N ASP A 821 80.78 47.85 -8.21
CA ASP A 821 81.24 46.55 -7.73
C ASP A 821 82.40 46.03 -8.60
N ALA A 822 83.60 46.19 -8.06
CA ALA A 822 84.82 45.81 -8.76
C ALA A 822 84.91 44.32 -9.15
N ASN A 823 84.19 43.45 -8.41
CA ASN A 823 84.24 41.98 -8.64
C ASN A 823 83.54 41.52 -9.86
N THR A 824 82.57 42.23 -10.33
CA THR A 824 81.67 41.84 -11.47
C THR A 824 81.98 42.60 -12.76
N LEU A 825 83.09 43.40 -12.78
CA LEU A 825 83.44 44.24 -13.95
C LEU A 825 84.00 43.47 -15.10
N SER A 826 83.52 43.73 -16.32
CA SER A 826 84.14 43.28 -17.58
C SER A 826 85.44 44.03 -17.81
N ARG A 827 86.25 43.50 -18.68
CA ARG A 827 87.57 44.14 -19.06
C ARG A 827 87.33 45.56 -19.67
N GLU A 828 86.33 45.73 -20.40
CA GLU A 828 85.95 47.01 -21.06
C GLU A 828 85.49 48.05 -20.06
N GLU A 829 84.65 47.65 -19.13
CA GLU A 829 84.15 48.50 -18.02
C GLU A 829 85.29 48.96 -17.09
N ARG A 830 86.22 48.08 -16.80
CA ARG A 830 87.41 48.46 -15.99
C ARG A 830 88.21 49.63 -16.64
N VAL A 831 88.43 49.55 -17.98
CA VAL A 831 89.13 50.59 -18.72
C VAL A 831 88.37 51.92 -18.62
N LYS A 832 87.06 51.86 -18.89
CA LYS A 832 86.17 53.01 -18.82
C LYS A 832 86.07 53.65 -17.44
N ILE A 833 86.05 52.89 -16.41
CA ILE A 833 86.14 53.39 -15.04
C ILE A 833 87.47 53.99 -14.70
N GLU A 834 88.55 53.45 -15.09
CA GLU A 834 89.89 54.04 -14.88
C GLU A 834 90.05 55.39 -15.58
N MET A 835 89.51 55.53 -16.75
CA MET A 835 89.43 56.83 -17.47
C MET A 835 88.62 57.84 -16.68
N LEU A 836 87.39 57.47 -16.31
CA LEU A 836 86.49 58.36 -15.53
C LEU A 836 87.13 58.76 -14.19
N LYS A 837 87.82 57.86 -13.45
CA LYS A 837 88.53 58.18 -12.23
C LYS A 837 89.70 59.20 -12.41
N LYS A 838 90.30 59.25 -13.53
CA LYS A 838 91.31 60.26 -13.84
C LYS A 838 90.76 61.63 -14.15
N GLU A 839 89.53 61.72 -14.66
CA GLU A 839 88.87 62.97 -15.06
C GLU A 839 88.04 63.55 -13.96
N LEU A 840 87.72 62.83 -12.93
CA LEU A 840 86.79 63.26 -11.85
C LEU A 840 87.59 63.71 -10.62
N PRO A 841 87.07 64.71 -9.84
CA PRO A 841 87.62 65.08 -8.59
C PRO A 841 87.52 63.94 -7.56
N LYS A 842 88.46 63.86 -6.60
CA LYS A 842 88.30 62.84 -5.51
C LYS A 842 87.03 63.06 -4.72
N CYS A 843 86.29 61.94 -4.39
CA CYS A 843 85.17 62.02 -3.54
C CYS A 843 85.62 62.30 -2.08
N GLU A 844 85.22 63.47 -1.61
CA GLU A 844 85.38 63.87 -0.23
C GLU A 844 84.06 63.77 0.46
N VAL A 845 83.86 62.74 1.27
CA VAL A 845 82.63 62.62 2.09
C VAL A 845 82.81 63.65 3.24
N ARG A 846 81.90 64.64 3.25
CA ARG A 846 81.72 65.49 4.43
C ARG A 846 80.83 64.79 5.45
#